data_66b84b135514cfe0c21b763eec6f8104
#
_entry.id   66b84b135514cfe0c21b763eec6f8104
#
_cell.length_a   1.000
_cell.length_b   1.000
_cell.length_c   1.000
_cell.angle_alpha   90.00
_cell.angle_beta   90.00
_cell.angle_gamma   90.00
#
_symmetry.space_group_name_H-M   'P 1'
#
loop_
_entity.id
_entity.type
_entity.pdbx_description
1 polymer ?
#
loop_
_entity_poly.entity_id
_entity_poly.type
_entity_poly.pdbx_seq_one_letter_code
_entity_poly.pdbx_strand_id
1 'polypeptide(L)'
;MVQEKRNSGPISKILKLLLLIIAGIALYLTGVYQDWYGRSRTAGEITGPMIAPEIIASRETAQADATTVIDQAGAPQILFGDLHVHTTFSTDAFLWSLPIYGGDGIYPLADACDYARYCSGIDFWAATDHAEASTPKRWEQSKQSIRDCNSRSGDPANPDMVSYIGFEWSQVGDRPDNHYGHKNVIFRDLEDERISSRAIASGGMATEVLRNQSSNMVPPFLSMLDFPNRQNYFDLRTFLAEIGEVPSCDAATPSSDLPPDCFELALTPGELVERLEDQNLKPLIIPHGSSWGFYTPYQTTWDKQLKADMRPEVFPVIEIMSGHGNSEEYRDYVNVLSSTEADGMLQCPAPTKSFTPLCWQAGEILRARCEQAGLDQATCDQRAADARFAAANMSIAGHLAIGVSEPEEWLDAAQCTDCFRPAFNHRPKTSVQYGLAISNFDDPDAPRRFNWGFISASDNHRARPGTGYKPVDRLHTTEMSQTRSKKWIDRLRATNEVLLEAELITLDDRRDELSFNVTEVERQGSFWTTGGLAAVHAPNRSREAIFEAMENRSVYATSGPRILMWFDLVNQGAATGMGGTTNLASAPEFIVKAVGDFIQKPGCPDHVTDSLGQARVQQLCGGECYNPSDERQIITRIEIVRIRPQVSPDEDVGDLIEDPWMVHQCDGTPEGCRFSFTDPEFTTTGRDTTYYARAIQAPEQVINADPLRCEYDENGRCVKVNLCHGDFRQSREDNCAGPSEERAWSSPIYVSYKREQNN
;
A
#
# COMPACT_ATOMS: atom_id res chain seq x y z
N MET A 1 22.59 48.11 -65.84
CA MET A 1 22.92 46.82 -65.21
C MET A 1 21.60 46.23 -64.65
N VAL A 2 21.06 45.28 -65.36
CA VAL A 2 19.84 44.53 -64.88
C VAL A 2 20.35 43.41 -64.02
N GLN A 3 19.98 43.38 -62.70
CA GLN A 3 20.25 42.28 -61.83
C GLN A 3 19.24 41.17 -62.16
N GLU A 4 19.70 40.09 -62.76
CA GLU A 4 18.93 38.82 -62.86
C GLU A 4 18.66 38.26 -61.48
N LYS A 5 17.41 38.26 -61.09
CA LYS A 5 16.93 37.44 -59.94
C LYS A 5 17.06 35.95 -60.31
N ARG A 6 18.09 35.28 -59.79
CA ARG A 6 18.21 33.81 -59.84
C ARG A 6 17.01 33.22 -59.13
N ASN A 7 16.04 32.75 -59.88
CA ASN A 7 14.96 31.93 -59.34
C ASN A 7 15.56 30.60 -58.84
N SER A 8 15.52 30.37 -57.55
CA SER A 8 15.91 29.09 -56.96
C SER A 8 14.99 27.98 -57.48
N GLY A 9 15.56 26.96 -58.15
CA GLY A 9 14.81 25.82 -58.71
C GLY A 9 14.03 25.05 -57.63
N PRO A 10 13.06 24.21 -58.00
CA PRO A 10 12.22 23.49 -57.08
C PRO A 10 12.99 22.66 -56.05
N ILE A 11 14.15 22.11 -56.41
CA ILE A 11 15.05 21.35 -55.53
C ILE A 11 15.59 22.24 -54.40
N SER A 12 15.97 23.49 -54.67
CA SER A 12 16.44 24.44 -53.66
C SER A 12 15.34 24.84 -52.67
N LYS A 13 14.07 24.88 -53.09
CA LYS A 13 12.93 25.16 -52.22
C LYS A 13 12.63 23.96 -51.31
N ILE A 14 12.71 22.73 -51.83
CA ILE A 14 12.54 21.49 -51.05
C ILE A 14 13.65 21.37 -50.02
N LEU A 15 14.91 21.63 -50.39
CA LEU A 15 16.05 21.58 -49.46
C LEU A 15 15.91 22.61 -48.30
N LYS A 16 15.46 23.86 -48.66
CA LYS A 16 15.19 24.88 -47.64
C LYS A 16 14.05 24.47 -46.69
N LEU A 17 13.00 23.86 -47.22
CA LEU A 17 11.89 23.36 -46.39
C LEU A 17 12.37 22.24 -45.45
N LEU A 18 13.15 21.28 -45.92
CA LEU A 18 13.75 20.24 -45.13
C LEU A 18 14.66 20.80 -44.02
N LEU A 19 15.49 21.78 -44.34
CA LEU A 19 16.35 22.46 -43.36
C LEU A 19 15.53 23.19 -42.27
N LEU A 20 14.43 23.85 -42.66
CA LEU A 20 13.51 24.48 -41.70
C LEU A 20 12.82 23.46 -40.79
N ILE A 21 12.39 22.31 -41.32
CA ILE A 21 11.82 21.23 -40.54
C ILE A 21 12.85 20.67 -39.54
N ILE A 22 14.08 20.41 -40.01
CA ILE A 22 15.18 19.92 -39.14
C ILE A 22 15.49 20.94 -38.04
N ALA A 23 15.59 22.24 -38.40
CA ALA A 23 15.82 23.30 -37.42
C ALA A 23 14.66 23.42 -36.41
N GLY A 24 13.41 23.26 -36.86
CA GLY A 24 12.23 23.22 -35.99
C GLY A 24 12.22 22.03 -35.01
N ILE A 25 12.59 20.85 -35.50
CA ILE A 25 12.74 19.65 -34.68
C ILE A 25 13.88 19.84 -33.64
N ALA A 26 15.03 20.37 -34.10
CA ALA A 26 16.16 20.62 -33.19
C ALA A 26 15.80 21.64 -32.09
N LEU A 27 15.10 22.73 -32.45
CA LEU A 27 14.63 23.71 -31.48
C LEU A 27 13.61 23.11 -30.51
N TYR A 28 12.68 22.27 -30.97
CA TYR A 28 11.72 21.54 -30.15
C TYR A 28 12.42 20.60 -29.15
N LEU A 29 13.35 19.79 -29.65
CA LEU A 29 14.12 18.88 -28.79
C LEU A 29 14.96 19.66 -27.78
N THR A 30 15.58 20.78 -28.18
CA THR A 30 16.31 21.67 -27.26
C THR A 30 15.35 22.18 -26.16
N GLY A 31 14.15 22.62 -26.53
CA GLY A 31 13.14 23.08 -25.56
C GLY A 31 12.74 22.04 -24.57
N VAL A 32 12.59 20.77 -25.01
CA VAL A 32 12.32 19.63 -24.14
C VAL A 32 13.47 19.38 -23.17
N TYR A 33 14.72 19.34 -23.66
CA TYR A 33 15.90 19.13 -22.81
C TYR A 33 16.15 20.28 -21.83
N GLN A 34 15.66 21.47 -22.11
CA GLN A 34 15.80 22.67 -21.27
C GLN A 34 14.56 22.94 -20.39
N ASP A 35 13.64 21.98 -20.29
CA ASP A 35 12.38 22.09 -19.51
C ASP A 35 11.50 23.30 -19.89
N TRP A 36 11.53 23.77 -21.17
CA TRP A 36 10.71 24.91 -21.59
C TRP A 36 9.20 24.64 -21.54
N TYR A 37 8.80 23.37 -21.50
CA TYR A 37 7.39 22.93 -21.57
C TYR A 37 6.85 22.38 -20.25
N GLY A 38 7.61 22.41 -19.15
CA GLY A 38 7.22 21.94 -17.83
C GLY A 38 8.42 21.67 -16.93
N ARG A 39 8.16 21.29 -15.68
CA ARG A 39 9.18 21.01 -14.65
C ARG A 39 8.93 19.68 -13.97
N SER A 40 8.78 18.60 -14.72
CA SER A 40 8.50 17.28 -14.17
C SER A 40 9.70 16.53 -13.59
N ARG A 41 10.93 17.10 -13.75
CA ARG A 41 12.19 16.48 -13.30
C ARG A 41 12.64 16.87 -11.90
N THR A 42 11.89 17.69 -11.19
CA THR A 42 12.26 18.20 -9.86
C THR A 42 11.28 17.75 -8.79
N ALA A 43 11.68 17.91 -7.54
CA ALA A 43 10.78 17.68 -6.39
C ALA A 43 9.61 18.67 -6.30
N GLY A 44 9.54 19.67 -7.20
CA GLY A 44 8.55 20.75 -7.16
C GLY A 44 8.90 21.85 -6.15
N GLU A 45 7.94 22.73 -5.89
CA GLU A 45 8.08 23.82 -4.93
C GLU A 45 6.91 23.80 -3.94
N ILE A 46 7.21 23.82 -2.65
CA ILE A 46 6.19 23.92 -1.60
C ILE A 46 5.64 25.35 -1.62
N THR A 47 4.33 25.48 -1.70
CA THR A 47 3.67 26.78 -1.85
C THR A 47 2.97 27.25 -0.58
N GLY A 48 2.51 26.30 0.27
CA GLY A 48 1.78 26.60 1.48
C GLY A 48 2.64 27.11 2.63
N PRO A 49 2.19 28.12 3.40
CA PRO A 49 2.82 28.53 4.66
C PRO A 49 2.51 27.49 5.77
N MET A 50 2.97 27.72 6.99
CA MET A 50 2.53 27.00 8.18
C MET A 50 1.02 27.21 8.43
N ILE A 51 0.32 26.17 8.90
CA ILE A 51 -1.05 26.31 9.41
C ILE A 51 -1.04 27.21 10.65
N ALA A 52 -2.01 28.11 10.73
CA ALA A 52 -2.13 29.02 11.85
C ALA A 52 -2.24 28.24 13.18
N PRO A 53 -1.49 28.63 14.23
CA PRO A 53 -1.46 27.91 15.52
C PRO A 53 -2.85 27.75 16.16
N GLU A 54 -3.77 28.69 15.89
CA GLU A 54 -5.14 28.66 16.39
C GLU A 54 -5.94 27.46 15.83
N ILE A 55 -5.65 27.04 14.60
CA ILE A 55 -6.28 25.87 13.98
C ILE A 55 -5.80 24.59 14.67
N ILE A 56 -4.49 24.50 14.92
CA ILE A 56 -3.91 23.36 15.66
C ILE A 56 -4.48 23.29 17.07
N ALA A 57 -4.49 24.41 17.79
CA ALA A 57 -5.06 24.49 19.15
C ALA A 57 -6.56 24.12 19.18
N SER A 58 -7.32 24.46 18.14
CA SER A 58 -8.73 24.06 18.02
C SER A 58 -8.89 22.55 17.88
N ARG A 59 -8.03 21.90 17.06
CA ARG A 59 -8.01 20.42 16.91
C ARG A 59 -7.65 19.73 18.22
N GLU A 60 -6.63 20.23 18.93
CA GLU A 60 -6.22 19.73 20.24
C GLU A 60 -7.34 19.86 21.27
N THR A 61 -8.04 20.99 21.29
CA THR A 61 -9.18 21.22 22.18
C THR A 61 -10.31 20.23 21.92
N ALA A 62 -10.70 20.04 20.66
CA ALA A 62 -11.74 19.09 20.27
C ALA A 62 -11.40 17.63 20.65
N GLN A 63 -10.11 17.28 20.62
CA GLN A 63 -9.65 15.97 21.10
C GLN A 63 -9.69 15.90 22.64
N ALA A 64 -9.23 16.93 23.35
CA ALA A 64 -9.26 16.99 24.81
C ALA A 64 -10.69 16.93 25.38
N ASP A 65 -11.65 17.55 24.71
CA ASP A 65 -13.06 17.45 25.06
C ASP A 65 -13.57 16.00 24.94
N ALA A 66 -13.25 15.31 23.84
CA ALA A 66 -13.61 13.91 23.64
C ALA A 66 -12.94 12.99 24.68
N THR A 67 -11.66 13.21 25.01
CA THR A 67 -10.96 12.42 26.04
C THR A 67 -11.58 12.61 27.42
N THR A 68 -12.07 13.81 27.72
CA THR A 68 -12.75 14.09 28.99
C THR A 68 -14.09 13.35 29.09
N VAL A 69 -14.87 13.36 28.02
CA VAL A 69 -16.18 12.70 27.97
C VAL A 69 -16.06 11.17 28.13
N ILE A 70 -15.03 10.54 27.50
CA ILE A 70 -14.82 9.09 27.56
C ILE A 70 -14.02 8.65 28.82
N ASP A 71 -13.81 9.53 29.79
CA ASP A 71 -13.03 9.27 31.01
C ASP A 71 -11.57 8.86 30.68
N GLN A 72 -10.93 9.64 29.80
CA GLN A 72 -9.54 9.48 29.36
C GLN A 72 -8.76 10.80 29.48
N ALA A 73 -9.22 11.70 30.35
CA ALA A 73 -8.60 13.00 30.55
C ALA A 73 -7.12 12.88 30.96
N GLY A 74 -6.25 13.67 30.31
CA GLY A 74 -4.81 13.67 30.56
C GLY A 74 -4.05 12.55 29.82
N ALA A 75 -4.69 11.78 28.95
CA ALA A 75 -4.00 10.87 28.04
C ALA A 75 -3.08 11.64 27.09
N PRO A 76 -2.02 11.00 26.55
CA PRO A 76 -1.23 11.56 25.45
C PRO A 76 -2.12 11.97 24.27
N GLN A 77 -1.66 12.93 23.48
CA GLN A 77 -2.32 13.31 22.23
C GLN A 77 -2.34 12.12 21.26
N ILE A 78 -3.40 12.02 20.48
CA ILE A 78 -3.48 11.10 19.34
C ILE A 78 -3.23 11.94 18.10
N LEU A 79 -2.14 11.62 17.38
CA LEU A 79 -1.74 12.27 16.15
C LEU A 79 -1.89 11.30 14.99
N PHE A 80 -2.39 11.78 13.85
CA PHE A 80 -2.68 10.95 12.68
C PHE A 80 -1.72 11.27 11.54
N GLY A 81 -1.22 10.23 10.87
CA GLY A 81 -0.28 10.37 9.78
C GLY A 81 -0.35 9.26 8.75
N ASP A 82 0.48 9.43 7.72
CA ASP A 82 0.61 8.51 6.60
C ASP A 82 2.11 8.23 6.35
N LEU A 83 2.51 6.99 6.50
CA LEU A 83 3.92 6.59 6.44
C LEU A 83 4.29 5.86 5.14
N HIS A 84 3.41 5.94 4.12
CA HIS A 84 3.59 5.25 2.86
C HIS A 84 3.02 6.07 1.70
N VAL A 85 3.91 6.81 1.03
CA VAL A 85 3.53 7.74 -0.03
C VAL A 85 4.58 7.79 -1.13
N HIS A 86 4.15 7.64 -2.38
CA HIS A 86 4.96 7.72 -3.57
C HIS A 86 4.73 9.00 -4.36
N THR A 87 5.76 9.39 -5.08
CA THR A 87 5.77 10.57 -5.95
C THR A 87 6.28 10.21 -7.33
N THR A 88 6.45 11.20 -8.21
CA THR A 88 7.10 10.98 -9.51
C THR A 88 8.58 10.56 -9.42
N PHE A 89 9.11 10.36 -8.21
CA PHE A 89 10.43 9.75 -8.00
C PHE A 89 10.36 8.22 -7.91
N SER A 90 9.17 7.64 -7.85
CA SER A 90 8.91 6.23 -8.12
C SER A 90 8.59 6.03 -9.60
N THR A 91 9.17 5.01 -10.25
CA THR A 91 9.05 4.79 -11.70
C THR A 91 7.62 4.50 -12.13
N ASP A 92 6.91 3.69 -11.36
CA ASP A 92 5.51 3.33 -11.58
C ASP A 92 4.56 4.50 -11.34
N ALA A 93 4.73 5.25 -10.25
CA ALA A 93 3.98 6.47 -9.99
C ALA A 93 4.15 7.49 -11.13
N PHE A 94 5.37 7.64 -11.66
CA PHE A 94 5.59 8.50 -12.81
C PHE A 94 4.90 7.95 -14.07
N LEU A 95 5.02 6.64 -14.33
CA LEU A 95 4.40 5.99 -15.49
C LEU A 95 2.87 6.17 -15.45
N TRP A 96 2.25 5.92 -14.30
CA TRP A 96 0.80 6.03 -14.12
C TRP A 96 0.30 7.47 -14.13
N SER A 97 1.17 8.44 -13.87
CA SER A 97 0.83 9.88 -14.00
C SER A 97 0.61 10.32 -15.46
N LEU A 98 1.11 9.54 -16.43
CA LEU A 98 0.99 9.88 -17.84
C LEU A 98 -0.45 9.73 -18.34
N PRO A 99 -0.92 10.66 -19.20
CA PRO A 99 -2.27 10.61 -19.74
C PRO A 99 -2.63 9.35 -20.52
N ILE A 100 -1.64 8.66 -21.10
CA ILE A 100 -1.85 7.38 -21.81
C ILE A 100 -2.34 6.27 -20.86
N TYR A 101 -1.96 6.34 -19.59
CA TYR A 101 -2.43 5.45 -18.52
C TYR A 101 -3.58 6.05 -17.69
N GLY A 102 -4.22 7.11 -18.20
CA GLY A 102 -5.35 7.75 -17.52
C GLY A 102 -4.96 8.84 -16.52
N GLY A 103 -3.67 9.03 -16.23
CA GLY A 103 -3.17 10.11 -15.38
C GLY A 103 -3.40 11.50 -15.99
N ASP A 104 -3.27 12.53 -15.20
CA ASP A 104 -3.51 13.93 -15.59
C ASP A 104 -2.29 14.84 -15.36
N GLY A 105 -1.13 14.27 -15.12
CA GLY A 105 0.13 14.97 -14.97
C GLY A 105 1.02 14.34 -13.90
N ILE A 106 2.07 15.06 -13.57
CA ILE A 106 3.06 14.64 -12.57
C ILE A 106 2.65 15.06 -11.15
N TYR A 107 3.17 14.31 -10.17
CA TYR A 107 2.94 14.51 -8.74
C TYR A 107 4.29 14.65 -8.03
N PRO A 108 4.88 15.87 -7.99
CA PRO A 108 6.17 16.09 -7.37
C PRO A 108 6.07 15.99 -5.83
N LEU A 109 7.20 15.69 -5.19
CA LEU A 109 7.29 15.50 -3.75
C LEU A 109 6.80 16.71 -2.93
N ALA A 110 7.00 17.93 -3.43
CA ALA A 110 6.50 19.15 -2.79
C ALA A 110 4.97 19.21 -2.73
N ASP A 111 4.27 18.58 -3.68
CA ASP A 111 2.82 18.48 -3.67
C ASP A 111 2.34 17.60 -2.50
N ALA A 112 3.09 16.56 -2.13
CA ALA A 112 2.76 15.74 -0.97
C ALA A 112 2.82 16.54 0.34
N CYS A 113 3.80 17.44 0.48
CA CYS A 113 3.88 18.33 1.65
C CYS A 113 2.66 19.26 1.73
N ASP A 114 2.31 19.94 0.64
CA ASP A 114 1.15 20.83 0.60
C ASP A 114 -0.16 20.03 0.79
N TYR A 115 -0.28 18.84 0.20
CA TYR A 115 -1.46 17.99 0.34
C TYR A 115 -1.65 17.52 1.79
N ALA A 116 -0.60 16.99 2.42
CA ALA A 116 -0.62 16.53 3.81
C ALA A 116 -1.08 17.66 4.75
N ARG A 117 -0.55 18.85 4.55
CA ARG A 117 -0.84 20.02 5.41
C ARG A 117 -2.24 20.57 5.21
N TYR A 118 -2.71 20.67 3.96
CA TYR A 118 -3.92 21.43 3.64
C TYR A 118 -5.10 20.59 3.17
N CYS A 119 -4.86 19.53 2.37
CA CYS A 119 -5.97 18.72 1.87
C CYS A 119 -6.39 17.66 2.88
N SER A 120 -5.50 16.80 3.28
CA SER A 120 -5.78 15.80 4.32
C SER A 120 -5.61 16.33 5.73
N GLY A 121 -4.77 17.35 5.96
CA GLY A 121 -4.58 17.99 7.28
C GLY A 121 -4.08 17.02 8.35
N ILE A 122 -3.18 16.09 8.00
CA ILE A 122 -2.56 15.12 8.91
C ILE A 122 -1.41 15.75 9.70
N ASP A 123 -1.01 15.09 10.78
CA ASP A 123 -0.01 15.59 11.72
C ASP A 123 1.42 15.18 11.34
N PHE A 124 1.57 14.07 10.63
CA PHE A 124 2.88 13.59 10.14
C PHE A 124 2.72 12.73 8.87
N TRP A 125 3.79 12.67 8.08
CA TRP A 125 3.86 11.78 6.92
C TRP A 125 5.30 11.42 6.56
N ALA A 126 5.49 10.39 5.74
CA ALA A 126 6.79 10.00 5.20
C ALA A 126 6.76 9.90 3.67
N ALA A 127 7.85 10.35 3.03
CA ALA A 127 8.11 10.05 1.64
C ALA A 127 8.82 8.69 1.54
N THR A 128 8.27 7.76 0.76
CA THR A 128 8.76 6.37 0.64
C THR A 128 8.85 5.92 -0.80
N ASP A 129 9.34 6.77 -1.69
CA ASP A 129 9.57 6.39 -3.08
C ASP A 129 10.45 5.13 -3.19
N HIS A 130 10.18 4.27 -4.18
CA HIS A 130 10.90 3.02 -4.38
C HIS A 130 12.42 3.19 -4.50
N ALA A 131 13.17 2.51 -3.63
CA ALA A 131 14.63 2.53 -3.65
C ALA A 131 15.21 2.02 -4.98
N GLU A 132 14.51 1.12 -5.64
CA GLU A 132 14.87 0.52 -6.93
C GLU A 132 14.98 1.58 -8.05
N ALA A 133 14.14 2.62 -7.98
CA ALA A 133 14.13 3.73 -8.92
C ALA A 133 14.99 4.92 -8.46
N SER A 134 15.48 4.90 -7.22
CA SER A 134 16.24 6.01 -6.66
C SER A 134 17.59 6.19 -7.35
N THR A 135 17.93 7.44 -7.67
CA THR A 135 19.25 7.85 -8.11
C THR A 135 19.89 8.78 -7.08
N PRO A 136 21.21 8.94 -7.03
CA PRO A 136 21.85 9.85 -6.09
C PRO A 136 21.28 11.27 -6.15
N LYS A 137 20.98 11.74 -7.35
CA LYS A 137 20.38 13.07 -7.57
C LYS A 137 18.95 13.14 -6.98
N ARG A 138 18.12 12.11 -7.20
CA ARG A 138 16.73 12.08 -6.70
C ARG A 138 16.71 11.94 -5.18
N TRP A 139 17.60 11.12 -4.63
CA TRP A 139 17.76 10.99 -3.19
C TRP A 139 18.10 12.31 -2.50
N GLU A 140 19.06 13.08 -3.06
CA GLU A 140 19.38 14.41 -2.56
C GLU A 140 18.20 15.39 -2.70
N GLN A 141 17.46 15.34 -3.80
CA GLN A 141 16.26 16.16 -3.98
C GLN A 141 15.15 15.79 -2.97
N SER A 142 14.99 14.51 -2.65
CA SER A 142 14.03 14.04 -1.63
C SER A 142 14.41 14.54 -0.25
N LYS A 143 15.68 14.39 0.17
CA LYS A 143 16.18 14.92 1.44
C LYS A 143 15.94 16.44 1.54
N GLN A 144 16.28 17.18 0.50
CA GLN A 144 16.12 18.64 0.50
C GLN A 144 14.64 19.04 0.56
N SER A 145 13.77 18.42 -0.21
CA SER A 145 12.33 18.73 -0.21
C SER A 145 11.67 18.45 1.14
N ILE A 146 12.05 17.35 1.81
CA ILE A 146 11.56 17.05 3.16
C ILE A 146 12.09 18.06 4.19
N ARG A 147 13.36 18.49 4.09
CA ARG A 147 13.91 19.58 4.93
C ARG A 147 13.15 20.89 4.71
N ASP A 148 12.87 21.23 3.46
CA ASP A 148 12.12 22.44 3.10
C ASP A 148 10.67 22.37 3.65
N CYS A 149 10.03 21.20 3.62
CA CYS A 149 8.71 20.96 4.19
C CYS A 149 8.70 21.22 5.72
N ASN A 150 9.66 20.64 6.43
CA ASN A 150 9.79 20.83 7.88
C ASN A 150 10.18 22.26 8.27
N SER A 151 10.98 22.97 7.46
CA SER A 151 11.36 24.35 7.72
C SER A 151 10.16 25.31 7.76
N ARG A 152 9.03 24.88 7.20
CA ARG A 152 7.75 25.63 7.18
C ARG A 152 6.78 25.19 8.27
N SER A 153 7.17 24.30 9.17
CA SER A 153 6.26 23.73 10.20
C SER A 153 6.25 24.49 11.52
N GLY A 154 6.95 25.62 11.60
CA GLY A 154 6.96 26.48 12.79
C GLY A 154 7.92 26.01 13.88
N ASP A 155 7.48 26.00 15.13
CA ASP A 155 8.28 25.58 16.26
C ASP A 155 8.54 24.07 16.23
N PRO A 156 9.80 23.58 16.16
CA PRO A 156 10.09 22.16 16.17
C PRO A 156 9.56 21.38 17.39
N ALA A 157 9.36 22.07 18.52
CA ALA A 157 8.77 21.45 19.73
C ALA A 157 7.26 21.25 19.61
N ASN A 158 6.59 22.06 18.76
CA ASN A 158 5.15 21.95 18.48
C ASN A 158 4.84 22.31 17.01
N PRO A 159 5.32 21.51 16.05
CA PRO A 159 5.14 21.78 14.63
C PRO A 159 3.68 21.60 14.20
N ASP A 160 3.27 22.31 13.14
CA ASP A 160 1.97 22.07 12.53
C ASP A 160 1.89 20.68 11.89
N MET A 161 3.02 20.19 11.35
CA MET A 161 3.16 18.88 10.71
C MET A 161 4.63 18.43 10.72
N VAL A 162 4.86 17.13 10.84
CA VAL A 162 6.20 16.50 10.72
C VAL A 162 6.28 15.69 9.43
N SER A 163 7.35 15.90 8.66
CA SER A 163 7.62 15.12 7.43
C SER A 163 8.91 14.31 7.61
N TYR A 164 8.85 12.99 7.37
CA TYR A 164 9.98 12.08 7.44
C TYR A 164 10.53 11.77 6.05
N ILE A 165 11.83 11.53 5.97
CA ILE A 165 12.48 10.95 4.80
C ILE A 165 12.55 9.45 4.94
N GLY A 166 12.26 8.73 3.86
CA GLY A 166 12.35 7.29 3.78
C GLY A 166 12.50 6.80 2.35
N PHE A 167 12.48 5.52 2.20
CA PHE A 167 12.37 4.82 0.92
C PHE A 167 11.65 3.49 1.13
N GLU A 168 11.06 2.97 0.06
CA GLU A 168 10.53 1.62 0.07
C GLU A 168 11.56 0.64 -0.49
N TRP A 169 11.81 -0.43 0.25
CA TRP A 169 12.54 -1.62 -0.16
C TRP A 169 11.53 -2.64 -0.70
N SER A 170 11.38 -2.73 -2.03
CA SER A 170 10.26 -3.38 -2.71
C SER A 170 10.64 -4.80 -3.14
N GLN A 171 10.85 -5.70 -2.20
CA GLN A 171 11.31 -7.05 -2.50
C GLN A 171 10.17 -7.94 -2.99
N VAL A 172 10.30 -8.48 -4.20
CA VAL A 172 9.42 -9.48 -4.79
C VAL A 172 10.22 -10.66 -5.29
N GLY A 173 10.03 -11.82 -4.65
CA GLY A 173 10.57 -13.10 -5.14
C GLY A 173 9.62 -13.77 -6.11
N ASP A 174 10.15 -14.66 -6.93
CA ASP A 174 9.39 -15.50 -7.88
C ASP A 174 8.87 -16.80 -7.25
N ARG A 175 9.37 -17.15 -6.07
CA ARG A 175 9.02 -18.35 -5.31
C ARG A 175 8.74 -18.04 -3.84
N PRO A 176 7.97 -18.91 -3.14
CA PRO A 176 7.67 -18.71 -1.72
C PRO A 176 8.90 -18.63 -0.81
N ASP A 177 9.99 -19.27 -1.16
CA ASP A 177 11.22 -19.32 -0.36
C ASP A 177 12.09 -18.09 -0.49
N ASN A 178 11.96 -17.31 -1.56
CA ASN A 178 12.74 -16.09 -1.83
C ASN A 178 11.92 -14.80 -1.85
N HIS A 179 10.61 -14.85 -1.55
CA HIS A 179 9.75 -13.68 -1.45
C HIS A 179 9.64 -13.21 0.00
N TYR A 180 10.05 -11.97 0.31
CA TYR A 180 10.01 -11.37 1.64
C TYR A 180 9.01 -10.22 1.76
N GLY A 181 8.44 -9.75 0.64
CA GLY A 181 7.51 -8.63 0.59
C GLY A 181 8.18 -7.27 0.83
N HIS A 182 7.41 -6.23 0.65
CA HIS A 182 7.86 -4.84 0.71
C HIS A 182 8.06 -4.34 2.15
N LYS A 183 8.94 -3.34 2.33
CA LYS A 183 9.19 -2.68 3.62
C LYS A 183 9.53 -1.21 3.43
N ASN A 184 8.82 -0.33 4.12
CA ASN A 184 9.20 1.07 4.22
C ASN A 184 10.34 1.25 5.23
N VAL A 185 11.35 2.02 4.87
CA VAL A 185 12.48 2.40 5.72
C VAL A 185 12.40 3.90 5.96
N ILE A 186 12.20 4.32 7.21
CA ILE A 186 11.93 5.72 7.57
C ILE A 186 12.94 6.18 8.60
N PHE A 187 13.59 7.33 8.34
CA PHE A 187 14.60 7.93 9.22
C PHE A 187 13.95 8.98 10.13
N ARG A 188 14.36 8.95 11.42
CA ARG A 188 13.87 9.90 12.41
C ARG A 188 14.36 11.32 12.12
N ASP A 189 15.65 11.45 11.89
CA ASP A 189 16.37 12.72 11.85
C ASP A 189 16.47 13.26 10.41
N LEU A 190 16.97 14.48 10.26
CA LEU A 190 17.10 15.15 8.95
C LEU A 190 18.56 15.45 8.57
N GLU A 191 19.50 15.24 9.49
CA GLU A 191 20.93 15.42 9.26
C GLU A 191 21.50 14.29 8.39
N ASP A 192 22.43 14.62 7.47
CA ASP A 192 22.99 13.64 6.53
C ASP A 192 23.68 12.47 7.22
N GLU A 193 24.27 12.69 8.42
CA GLU A 193 24.90 11.63 9.22
C GLU A 193 23.90 10.68 9.89
N ARG A 194 22.62 11.01 9.86
CA ARG A 194 21.51 10.25 10.44
C ARG A 194 20.56 9.64 9.40
N ILE A 195 20.83 9.87 8.12
CA ILE A 195 20.07 9.35 6.99
C ILE A 195 21.02 8.52 6.14
N SER A 196 20.52 7.44 5.53
CA SER A 196 21.35 6.65 4.61
C SER A 196 21.90 7.52 3.47
N SER A 197 23.18 7.33 3.17
CA SER A 197 23.87 8.05 2.10
C SER A 197 23.23 7.83 0.73
N ARG A 198 22.47 6.73 0.57
CA ARG A 198 21.69 6.34 -0.60
C ARG A 198 20.52 5.46 -0.19
N ALA A 199 19.48 5.36 -1.02
CA ALA A 199 18.44 4.37 -0.84
C ALA A 199 19.01 2.96 -1.10
N ILE A 200 18.67 1.99 -0.25
CA ILE A 200 19.10 0.60 -0.39
C ILE A 200 17.95 -0.17 -1.04
N ALA A 201 18.16 -0.66 -2.24
CA ALA A 201 17.15 -1.36 -3.02
C ALA A 201 17.08 -2.85 -2.70
N SER A 202 15.98 -3.48 -3.07
CA SER A 202 15.81 -4.93 -2.99
C SER A 202 16.44 -5.64 -4.20
N GLY A 203 16.52 -6.96 -4.12
CA GLY A 203 16.72 -7.81 -5.30
C GLY A 203 15.41 -8.47 -5.73
N GLY A 204 15.41 -9.04 -6.94
CA GLY A 204 14.27 -9.80 -7.46
C GLY A 204 13.43 -9.06 -8.49
N MET A 205 12.19 -9.51 -8.66
CA MET A 205 11.33 -9.12 -9.79
C MET A 205 10.93 -7.64 -9.76
N ALA A 206 10.69 -7.06 -8.58
CA ALA A 206 10.36 -5.64 -8.49
C ALA A 206 11.53 -4.76 -8.97
N THR A 207 12.77 -5.11 -8.61
CA THR A 207 13.96 -4.41 -9.11
C THR A 207 14.06 -4.49 -10.64
N GLU A 208 13.76 -5.64 -11.24
CA GLU A 208 13.74 -5.77 -12.69
C GLU A 208 12.67 -4.89 -13.33
N VAL A 209 11.48 -4.85 -12.76
CA VAL A 209 10.37 -4.04 -13.28
C VAL A 209 10.59 -2.54 -13.07
N LEU A 210 11.02 -2.12 -11.88
CA LEU A 210 11.11 -0.69 -11.54
C LEU A 210 12.41 -0.04 -12.04
N ARG A 211 13.52 -0.80 -12.10
CA ARG A 211 14.83 -0.27 -12.48
C ARG A 211 15.24 -0.58 -13.91
N ASN A 212 15.04 -1.80 -14.39
CA ASN A 212 15.60 -2.23 -15.68
C ASN A 212 14.73 -1.81 -16.88
N GLN A 213 13.74 -0.95 -16.66
CA GLN A 213 12.93 -0.41 -17.74
C GLN A 213 13.78 0.37 -18.72
N SER A 214 13.75 -0.02 -19.97
CA SER A 214 14.46 0.70 -21.03
C SER A 214 13.80 2.05 -21.29
N SER A 215 14.60 3.11 -21.43
CA SER A 215 14.13 4.41 -21.93
C SER A 215 13.43 4.31 -23.29
N ASN A 216 13.58 3.20 -24.02
CA ASN A 216 12.87 2.91 -25.26
C ASN A 216 11.38 2.55 -25.05
N MET A 217 10.96 2.18 -23.85
CA MET A 217 9.54 1.96 -23.52
C MET A 217 8.68 3.21 -23.71
N VAL A 218 9.29 4.40 -23.63
CA VAL A 218 8.62 5.67 -23.88
C VAL A 218 9.13 6.27 -25.21
N PRO A 219 8.64 5.80 -26.36
CA PRO A 219 9.11 6.29 -27.65
C PRO A 219 8.81 7.80 -27.80
N PRO A 220 9.71 8.60 -28.39
CA PRO A 220 9.53 10.05 -28.55
C PRO A 220 8.24 10.43 -29.28
N PHE A 221 7.69 9.55 -30.14
CA PHE A 221 6.46 9.85 -30.88
C PHE A 221 5.23 9.89 -29.96
N LEU A 222 5.24 9.26 -28.76
CA LEU A 222 4.13 9.37 -27.81
C LEU A 222 3.91 10.81 -27.37
N SER A 223 4.98 11.58 -27.20
CA SER A 223 4.90 13.01 -26.89
C SER A 223 4.22 13.82 -27.99
N MET A 224 4.21 13.32 -29.24
CA MET A 224 3.52 13.96 -30.35
C MET A 224 2.04 13.63 -30.39
N LEU A 225 1.65 12.46 -29.88
CA LEU A 225 0.25 12.05 -29.78
C LEU A 225 -0.48 12.75 -28.62
N ASP A 226 0.27 13.14 -27.58
CA ASP A 226 -0.23 13.88 -26.44
C ASP A 226 0.61 15.17 -26.26
N PHE A 227 0.51 16.03 -27.25
CA PHE A 227 1.36 17.22 -27.33
C PHE A 227 1.25 18.21 -26.16
N PRO A 228 0.08 18.41 -25.51
CA PRO A 228 0.00 19.24 -24.31
C PRO A 228 0.89 18.73 -23.18
N ASN A 229 1.00 17.42 -23.00
CA ASN A 229 1.74 16.77 -21.93
C ASN A 229 3.12 16.23 -22.36
N ARG A 230 3.60 16.65 -23.52
CA ARG A 230 4.83 16.14 -24.15
C ARG A 230 6.05 16.14 -23.22
N GLN A 231 6.15 17.12 -22.32
CA GLN A 231 7.28 17.22 -21.39
C GLN A 231 7.34 16.00 -20.45
N ASN A 232 6.19 15.54 -19.93
CA ASN A 232 6.14 14.41 -19.02
C ASN A 232 6.71 13.12 -19.64
N TYR A 233 6.44 12.87 -20.92
CA TYR A 233 6.98 11.70 -21.64
C TYR A 233 8.50 11.77 -21.81
N PHE A 234 9.03 12.94 -22.13
CA PHE A 234 10.48 13.12 -22.24
C PHE A 234 11.16 13.05 -20.88
N ASP A 235 10.52 13.56 -19.84
CA ASP A 235 11.08 13.56 -18.49
C ASP A 235 11.10 12.16 -17.90
N LEU A 236 10.04 11.36 -18.10
CA LEU A 236 10.08 9.93 -17.75
C LEU A 236 11.21 9.22 -18.52
N ARG A 237 11.32 9.44 -19.82
CA ARG A 237 12.42 8.85 -20.61
C ARG A 237 13.80 9.24 -20.07
N THR A 238 13.96 10.50 -19.67
CA THR A 238 15.21 11.00 -19.08
C THR A 238 15.46 10.36 -17.72
N PHE A 239 14.41 10.20 -16.90
CA PHE A 239 14.50 9.52 -15.61
C PHE A 239 14.90 8.05 -15.74
N LEU A 240 14.28 7.31 -16.67
CA LEU A 240 14.68 5.93 -16.95
C LEU A 240 16.12 5.80 -17.42
N ALA A 241 16.62 6.78 -18.22
CA ALA A 241 18.01 6.81 -18.63
C ALA A 241 18.94 7.12 -17.44
N GLU A 242 18.57 8.07 -16.57
CA GLU A 242 19.30 8.42 -15.34
C GLU A 242 19.44 7.20 -14.42
N ILE A 243 18.36 6.43 -14.21
CA ILE A 243 18.38 5.18 -13.43
C ILE A 243 19.39 4.18 -14.03
N GLY A 244 19.36 3.99 -15.34
CA GLY A 244 20.25 3.06 -16.05
C GLY A 244 21.73 3.43 -16.03
N GLU A 245 22.07 4.71 -15.79
CA GLU A 245 23.44 5.20 -15.70
C GLU A 245 24.09 5.02 -14.32
N VAL A 246 23.31 4.77 -13.26
CA VAL A 246 23.84 4.57 -11.90
C VAL A 246 24.55 3.21 -11.81
N PRO A 247 25.87 3.16 -11.53
CA PRO A 247 26.62 1.92 -11.44
C PRO A 247 26.20 1.13 -10.21
N SER A 248 26.28 -0.20 -10.28
CA SER A 248 26.09 -1.05 -9.09
C SER A 248 27.23 -0.86 -8.10
N CYS A 249 26.92 -0.86 -6.81
CA CYS A 249 27.92 -0.90 -5.75
C CYS A 249 28.66 -2.24 -5.73
N ASP A 250 29.85 -2.24 -5.15
CA ASP A 250 30.55 -3.49 -4.84
C ASP A 250 29.89 -4.18 -3.65
N ALA A 251 29.28 -5.34 -3.90
CA ALA A 251 28.55 -6.10 -2.91
C ALA A 251 29.44 -6.60 -1.71
N ALA A 252 30.75 -6.70 -1.91
CA ALA A 252 31.69 -7.16 -0.88
C ALA A 252 32.17 -6.03 0.06
N THR A 253 31.89 -4.78 -0.30
CA THR A 253 32.30 -3.60 0.49
C THR A 253 31.20 -3.27 1.52
N PRO A 254 31.57 -3.00 2.81
CA PRO A 254 30.61 -2.52 3.80
C PRO A 254 29.87 -1.27 3.33
N SER A 255 28.60 -1.14 3.71
CA SER A 255 27.75 -0.04 3.23
C SER A 255 28.29 1.36 3.59
N SER A 256 28.94 1.50 4.75
CA SER A 256 29.59 2.74 5.18
C SER A 256 30.75 3.19 4.28
N ASP A 257 31.44 2.25 3.63
CA ASP A 257 32.62 2.50 2.82
C ASP A 257 32.29 2.66 1.31
N LEU A 258 31.06 2.41 0.94
CA LEU A 258 30.59 2.57 -0.43
C LEU A 258 30.42 4.04 -0.82
N PRO A 259 30.71 4.42 -2.09
CA PRO A 259 30.45 5.77 -2.57
C PRO A 259 28.93 6.06 -2.63
N PRO A 260 28.49 7.31 -2.44
CA PRO A 260 27.05 7.66 -2.43
C PRO A 260 26.38 7.59 -3.81
N ASP A 261 27.15 7.45 -4.89
CA ASP A 261 26.71 7.49 -6.28
C ASP A 261 26.59 6.12 -6.95
N CYS A 262 26.50 5.04 -6.18
CA CYS A 262 26.24 3.70 -6.69
C CYS A 262 24.89 3.15 -6.19
N PHE A 263 24.39 2.12 -6.89
CA PHE A 263 23.15 1.40 -6.59
C PHE A 263 23.45 0.23 -5.67
N GLU A 264 22.98 0.29 -4.44
CA GLU A 264 23.19 -0.72 -3.40
C GLU A 264 21.99 -1.65 -3.29
N LEU A 265 22.26 -2.96 -3.13
CA LEU A 265 21.27 -4.02 -2.98
C LEU A 265 21.36 -4.69 -1.61
N ALA A 266 20.20 -5.02 -1.06
CA ALA A 266 20.01 -5.99 0.00
C ALA A 266 18.97 -7.03 -0.46
N LEU A 267 19.30 -8.33 -0.40
CA LEU A 267 18.46 -9.38 -0.96
C LEU A 267 17.44 -9.93 0.03
N THR A 268 17.71 -9.74 1.33
CA THR A 268 16.87 -10.22 2.43
C THR A 268 16.64 -9.11 3.45
N PRO A 269 15.61 -9.23 4.31
CA PRO A 269 15.41 -8.29 5.40
C PRO A 269 16.61 -8.18 6.35
N GLY A 270 17.29 -9.31 6.62
CA GLY A 270 18.51 -9.31 7.44
C GLY A 270 19.64 -8.51 6.81
N GLU A 271 19.90 -8.71 5.51
CA GLU A 271 20.90 -7.92 4.78
C GLU A 271 20.56 -6.43 4.77
N LEU A 272 19.28 -6.06 4.60
CA LEU A 272 18.84 -4.66 4.68
C LEU A 272 19.21 -4.04 6.02
N VAL A 273 18.93 -4.76 7.12
CA VAL A 273 19.30 -4.32 8.48
C VAL A 273 20.81 -4.20 8.63
N GLU A 274 21.59 -5.18 8.18
CA GLU A 274 23.04 -5.17 8.23
C GLU A 274 23.64 -3.96 7.49
N ARG A 275 23.15 -3.67 6.27
CA ARG A 275 23.59 -2.51 5.48
C ARG A 275 23.31 -1.17 6.17
N LEU A 276 22.18 -1.06 6.86
CA LEU A 276 21.81 0.13 7.62
C LEU A 276 22.64 0.25 8.91
N GLU A 277 22.87 -0.86 9.61
CA GLU A 277 23.75 -0.91 10.80
C GLU A 277 25.21 -0.59 10.46
N ASP A 278 25.72 -1.02 9.30
CA ASP A 278 27.04 -0.64 8.79
C ASP A 278 27.20 0.88 8.67
N GLN A 279 26.14 1.61 8.33
CA GLN A 279 26.09 3.07 8.32
C GLN A 279 25.81 3.67 9.73
N ASN A 280 25.74 2.85 10.79
CA ASN A 280 25.36 3.24 12.15
C ASN A 280 23.95 3.89 12.23
N LEU A 281 23.01 3.38 11.43
CA LEU A 281 21.63 3.87 11.35
C LEU A 281 20.65 2.88 11.99
N LYS A 282 19.59 3.41 12.59
CA LYS A 282 18.46 2.66 13.15
C LYS A 282 17.14 3.28 12.68
N PRO A 283 16.75 3.08 11.43
CA PRO A 283 15.46 3.57 10.94
C PRO A 283 14.30 2.72 11.48
N LEU A 284 13.10 3.25 11.36
CA LEU A 284 11.87 2.47 11.46
C LEU A 284 11.70 1.66 10.17
N ILE A 285 11.54 0.34 10.28
CA ILE A 285 11.30 -0.55 9.14
C ILE A 285 9.92 -1.18 9.27
N ILE A 286 9.07 -0.99 8.26
CA ILE A 286 7.63 -1.31 8.29
C ILE A 286 7.27 -2.27 7.17
N PRO A 287 7.04 -3.57 7.44
CA PRO A 287 6.46 -4.48 6.47
C PRO A 287 5.04 -4.05 6.07
N HIS A 288 4.69 -4.21 4.79
CA HIS A 288 3.37 -3.85 4.27
C HIS A 288 2.94 -4.71 3.07
N GLY A 289 1.69 -4.55 2.61
CA GLY A 289 1.15 -5.19 1.41
C GLY A 289 1.21 -6.73 1.44
N SER A 290 1.35 -7.33 2.62
CA SER A 290 1.81 -8.70 2.79
C SER A 290 0.86 -9.75 2.20
N SER A 291 -0.46 -9.52 2.24
CA SER A 291 -1.47 -10.45 1.71
C SER A 291 -1.85 -10.18 0.26
N TRP A 292 -1.24 -9.19 -0.38
CA TRP A 292 -1.55 -8.80 -1.75
C TRP A 292 -1.00 -9.82 -2.77
N GLY A 293 -1.90 -10.61 -3.37
CA GLY A 293 -1.54 -11.71 -4.25
C GLY A 293 -1.18 -11.30 -5.68
N PHE A 294 -1.15 -10.00 -5.99
CA PHE A 294 -0.70 -9.51 -7.29
C PHE A 294 0.77 -9.87 -7.56
N TYR A 295 1.62 -9.79 -6.53
CA TYR A 295 3.03 -10.13 -6.62
C TYR A 295 3.47 -11.23 -5.63
N THR A 296 2.61 -11.63 -4.68
CA THR A 296 2.98 -12.65 -3.68
C THR A 296 2.75 -14.06 -4.22
N PRO A 297 3.79 -14.88 -4.38
CA PRO A 297 3.66 -16.27 -4.86
C PRO A 297 2.75 -17.12 -3.97
N TYR A 298 2.06 -18.11 -4.55
CA TYR A 298 1.32 -19.10 -3.79
C TYR A 298 2.22 -19.77 -2.75
N GLN A 299 1.65 -20.18 -1.62
CA GLN A 299 2.35 -20.84 -0.51
C GLN A 299 3.40 -19.99 0.22
N THR A 300 3.51 -18.68 -0.07
CA THR A 300 4.31 -17.77 0.75
C THR A 300 3.72 -17.70 2.17
N THR A 301 4.62 -17.73 3.17
CA THR A 301 4.28 -17.63 4.59
C THR A 301 5.24 -16.69 5.32
N TRP A 302 4.84 -16.24 6.51
CA TRP A 302 5.71 -15.46 7.41
C TRP A 302 6.85 -16.26 8.05
N ASP A 303 6.74 -17.60 8.10
CA ASP A 303 7.64 -18.48 8.87
C ASP A 303 9.12 -18.23 8.62
N LYS A 304 9.52 -18.05 7.35
CA LYS A 304 10.93 -17.82 7.00
C LYS A 304 11.47 -16.48 7.54
N GLN A 305 10.60 -15.50 7.76
CA GLN A 305 10.99 -14.19 8.31
C GLN A 305 11.12 -14.19 9.84
N LEU A 306 10.74 -15.27 10.53
CA LEU A 306 10.99 -15.48 11.95
C LEU A 306 12.36 -16.09 12.26
N LYS A 307 13.19 -16.39 11.25
CA LYS A 307 14.56 -16.86 11.47
C LYS A 307 15.45 -15.75 12.03
N ALA A 308 16.50 -16.13 12.77
CA ALA A 308 17.40 -15.17 13.43
C ALA A 308 18.11 -14.23 12.44
N ASP A 309 18.51 -14.77 11.31
CA ASP A 309 19.19 -14.03 10.23
C ASP A 309 18.29 -13.01 9.54
N MET A 310 16.97 -13.10 9.72
CA MET A 310 16.01 -12.11 9.18
C MET A 310 15.74 -10.94 10.14
N ARG A 311 16.25 -10.97 11.34
CA ARG A 311 16.18 -9.88 12.34
C ARG A 311 14.74 -9.40 12.65
N PRO A 312 13.75 -10.31 12.90
CA PRO A 312 12.36 -9.92 13.10
C PRO A 312 12.11 -8.97 14.28
N GLU A 313 13.02 -8.93 15.23
CA GLU A 313 12.95 -8.07 16.43
C GLU A 313 13.14 -6.57 16.14
N VAL A 314 13.67 -6.20 14.97
CA VAL A 314 13.88 -4.79 14.59
C VAL A 314 12.72 -4.17 13.83
N PHE A 315 11.62 -4.91 13.61
CA PHE A 315 10.40 -4.45 12.93
C PHE A 315 9.31 -4.19 13.99
N PRO A 316 9.24 -3.00 14.61
CA PRO A 316 8.33 -2.77 15.73
C PRO A 316 6.87 -2.66 15.31
N VAL A 317 6.59 -2.25 14.09
CA VAL A 317 5.23 -2.05 13.57
C VAL A 317 5.06 -2.71 12.21
N ILE A 318 3.81 -3.01 11.87
CA ILE A 318 3.40 -3.52 10.56
C ILE A 318 2.21 -2.71 10.04
N GLU A 319 2.20 -2.44 8.74
CA GLU A 319 1.06 -1.84 8.07
C GLU A 319 0.04 -2.93 7.74
N ILE A 320 -1.14 -2.85 8.37
CA ILE A 320 -2.19 -3.86 8.23
C ILE A 320 -3.16 -3.57 7.09
N MET A 321 -3.23 -2.31 6.63
CA MET A 321 -4.09 -1.87 5.54
C MET A 321 -3.47 -0.68 4.82
N SER A 322 -3.59 -0.70 3.48
CA SER A 322 -3.20 0.42 2.61
C SER A 322 -4.17 0.58 1.44
N GLY A 323 -3.78 1.35 0.42
CA GLY A 323 -4.48 1.43 -0.87
C GLY A 323 -4.66 0.07 -1.55
N HIS A 324 -3.81 -0.90 -1.24
CA HIS A 324 -3.87 -2.28 -1.76
C HIS A 324 -4.78 -3.22 -0.95
N GLY A 325 -5.53 -2.70 0.01
CA GLY A 325 -6.48 -3.46 0.82
C GLY A 325 -5.95 -3.93 2.17
N ASN A 326 -6.81 -4.64 2.89
CA ASN A 326 -6.56 -5.12 4.25
C ASN A 326 -5.78 -6.44 4.23
N SER A 327 -4.71 -6.52 5.01
CA SER A 327 -3.87 -7.70 5.24
C SER A 327 -3.98 -8.25 6.66
N GLU A 328 -4.92 -7.75 7.48
CA GLU A 328 -5.06 -8.15 8.88
C GLU A 328 -5.51 -9.61 9.02
N GLU A 329 -6.63 -9.97 8.35
CA GLU A 329 -7.44 -11.14 8.67
C GLU A 329 -6.90 -12.43 8.06
N TYR A 330 -6.79 -13.46 8.89
CA TYR A 330 -6.54 -14.83 8.45
C TYR A 330 -7.85 -15.54 8.11
N ARG A 331 -7.86 -16.34 7.06
CA ARG A 331 -8.95 -17.27 6.73
C ARG A 331 -8.37 -18.60 6.33
N ASP A 332 -9.01 -19.66 6.77
CA ASP A 332 -8.59 -21.04 6.50
C ASP A 332 -9.08 -21.50 5.12
N TYR A 333 -8.55 -20.91 4.07
CA TYR A 333 -8.74 -21.41 2.72
C TYR A 333 -7.42 -21.59 1.98
N VAL A 334 -7.44 -22.42 0.94
CA VAL A 334 -6.25 -22.83 0.23
C VAL A 334 -6.35 -22.43 -1.26
N ASN A 335 -5.40 -21.65 -1.73
CA ASN A 335 -5.33 -21.25 -3.14
C ASN A 335 -4.87 -22.41 -4.03
N VAL A 336 -3.87 -23.18 -3.59
CA VAL A 336 -3.30 -24.33 -4.28
C VAL A 336 -2.86 -25.39 -3.25
N LEU A 337 -2.91 -26.66 -3.63
CA LEU A 337 -2.42 -27.78 -2.83
C LEU A 337 -1.04 -28.19 -3.31
N SER A 338 -0.15 -28.57 -2.38
CA SER A 338 1.10 -29.23 -2.72
C SER A 338 0.83 -30.61 -3.30
N SER A 339 1.56 -31.01 -4.36
CA SER A 339 1.50 -32.38 -4.85
C SER A 339 2.09 -33.34 -3.82
N THR A 340 1.50 -34.52 -3.74
CA THR A 340 2.08 -35.67 -3.03
C THR A 340 3.08 -36.44 -3.89
N GLU A 341 3.18 -36.09 -5.17
CA GLU A 341 4.09 -36.68 -6.14
C GLU A 341 5.46 -36.00 -6.14
N ALA A 342 6.48 -36.70 -6.59
CA ALA A 342 7.86 -36.21 -6.57
C ALA A 342 8.16 -35.11 -7.62
N ASP A 343 7.19 -34.77 -8.46
CA ASP A 343 7.32 -33.76 -9.51
C ASP A 343 7.23 -32.31 -8.98
N GLY A 344 6.76 -32.12 -7.72
CA GLY A 344 6.62 -30.81 -7.08
C GLY A 344 5.52 -29.93 -7.68
N MET A 345 4.70 -30.44 -8.59
CA MET A 345 3.64 -29.69 -9.23
C MET A 345 2.49 -29.41 -8.25
N LEU A 346 1.84 -28.27 -8.40
CA LEU A 346 0.71 -27.85 -7.53
C LEU A 346 -0.62 -28.35 -8.12
N GLN A 347 -1.57 -28.63 -7.23
CA GLN A 347 -2.91 -29.04 -7.60
C GLN A 347 -3.91 -27.94 -7.27
N CYS A 348 -4.95 -27.80 -8.09
CA CYS A 348 -6.04 -26.86 -7.88
C CYS A 348 -7.10 -27.49 -6.95
N PRO A 349 -7.37 -26.92 -5.76
CA PRO A 349 -8.44 -27.41 -4.90
C PRO A 349 -9.82 -27.08 -5.47
N ALA A 350 -10.82 -27.86 -5.07
CA ALA A 350 -12.22 -27.54 -5.37
C ALA A 350 -12.67 -26.29 -4.59
N PRO A 351 -13.63 -25.52 -5.13
CA PRO A 351 -14.23 -24.39 -4.40
C PRO A 351 -14.87 -24.81 -3.09
N THR A 352 -14.79 -23.94 -2.09
CA THR A 352 -15.59 -24.02 -0.87
C THR A 352 -16.79 -23.07 -0.97
N LYS A 353 -17.60 -23.00 0.08
CA LYS A 353 -18.73 -22.06 0.13
C LYS A 353 -18.27 -20.60 0.13
N SER A 354 -17.12 -20.32 0.74
CA SER A 354 -16.58 -18.96 0.98
C SER A 354 -15.39 -18.60 0.11
N PHE A 355 -14.90 -19.52 -0.72
CA PHE A 355 -13.71 -19.26 -1.53
C PHE A 355 -13.68 -20.09 -2.82
N THR A 356 -13.44 -19.44 -3.93
CA THR A 356 -13.20 -20.06 -5.25
C THR A 356 -11.73 -19.83 -5.64
N PRO A 357 -10.89 -20.88 -5.76
CA PRO A 357 -9.50 -20.72 -6.21
C PRO A 357 -9.42 -20.12 -7.62
N LEU A 358 -8.40 -19.27 -7.88
CA LEU A 358 -8.18 -18.68 -9.20
C LEU A 358 -8.06 -19.78 -10.28
N CYS A 359 -7.29 -20.83 -10.00
CA CYS A 359 -7.10 -21.96 -10.92
C CYS A 359 -8.42 -22.67 -11.25
N TRP A 360 -9.36 -22.73 -10.30
CA TRP A 360 -10.66 -23.32 -10.56
C TRP A 360 -11.45 -22.50 -11.59
N GLN A 361 -11.48 -21.19 -11.39
CA GLN A 361 -12.19 -20.29 -12.30
C GLN A 361 -11.56 -20.29 -13.70
N ALA A 362 -10.25 -20.37 -13.83
CA ALA A 362 -9.59 -20.55 -15.12
C ALA A 362 -10.13 -21.77 -15.88
N GLY A 363 -10.37 -22.88 -15.18
CA GLY A 363 -11.00 -24.07 -15.74
C GLY A 363 -12.44 -23.84 -16.20
N GLU A 364 -13.24 -23.13 -15.41
CA GLU A 364 -14.64 -22.81 -15.77
C GLU A 364 -14.72 -21.87 -16.99
N ILE A 365 -13.83 -20.90 -17.09
CA ILE A 365 -13.74 -20.01 -18.26
C ILE A 365 -13.43 -20.82 -19.52
N LEU A 366 -12.42 -21.71 -19.50
CA LEU A 366 -12.10 -22.53 -20.66
C LEU A 366 -13.20 -23.56 -20.99
N ARG A 367 -13.87 -24.11 -19.98
CA ARG A 367 -15.07 -24.97 -20.19
C ARG A 367 -16.12 -24.23 -20.97
N ALA A 368 -16.49 -23.03 -20.52
CA ALA A 368 -17.51 -22.21 -21.18
C ALA A 368 -17.13 -21.85 -22.62
N ARG A 369 -15.89 -21.48 -22.88
CA ARG A 369 -15.38 -21.19 -24.24
C ARG A 369 -15.44 -22.43 -25.14
N CYS A 370 -15.05 -23.61 -24.62
CA CYS A 370 -15.09 -24.88 -25.32
C CYS A 370 -16.52 -25.27 -25.72
N GLU A 371 -17.48 -25.14 -24.78
CA GLU A 371 -18.91 -25.42 -25.04
C GLU A 371 -19.49 -24.46 -26.07
N GLN A 372 -19.15 -23.16 -26.00
CA GLN A 372 -19.54 -22.16 -26.99
C GLN A 372 -18.97 -22.48 -28.39
N ALA A 373 -17.80 -23.08 -28.47
CA ALA A 373 -17.20 -23.55 -29.72
C ALA A 373 -17.84 -24.82 -30.24
N GLY A 374 -18.81 -25.41 -29.53
CA GLY A 374 -19.56 -26.59 -29.94
C GLY A 374 -18.80 -27.91 -29.84
N LEU A 375 -17.77 -27.97 -29.03
CA LEU A 375 -16.99 -29.19 -28.74
C LEU A 375 -17.76 -30.10 -27.78
N ASP A 376 -17.39 -31.38 -27.76
CA ASP A 376 -18.05 -32.35 -26.88
C ASP A 376 -17.64 -32.15 -25.39
N GLN A 377 -18.50 -32.61 -24.50
CA GLN A 377 -18.34 -32.39 -23.06
C GLN A 377 -17.03 -33.00 -22.52
N ALA A 378 -16.62 -34.18 -22.98
CA ALA A 378 -15.41 -34.84 -22.51
C ALA A 378 -14.16 -34.00 -22.87
N THR A 379 -14.14 -33.42 -24.08
CA THR A 379 -13.10 -32.49 -24.50
C THR A 379 -13.11 -31.24 -23.62
N CYS A 380 -14.28 -30.66 -23.32
CA CYS A 380 -14.38 -29.46 -22.49
C CYS A 380 -14.00 -29.72 -21.02
N ASP A 381 -14.33 -30.88 -20.48
CA ASP A 381 -13.91 -31.31 -19.16
C ASP A 381 -12.39 -31.46 -19.07
N GLN A 382 -11.74 -32.04 -20.10
CA GLN A 382 -10.29 -32.17 -20.15
C GLN A 382 -9.62 -30.80 -20.22
N ARG A 383 -10.07 -29.89 -21.07
CA ARG A 383 -9.53 -28.53 -21.19
C ARG A 383 -9.67 -27.72 -19.90
N ALA A 384 -10.77 -27.90 -19.17
CA ALA A 384 -10.95 -27.31 -17.87
C ALA A 384 -9.95 -27.86 -16.83
N ALA A 385 -9.68 -29.16 -16.86
CA ALA A 385 -8.68 -29.78 -15.99
C ALA A 385 -7.26 -29.28 -16.31
N ASP A 386 -6.91 -29.18 -17.59
CA ASP A 386 -5.61 -28.67 -18.04
C ASP A 386 -5.44 -27.19 -17.64
N ALA A 387 -6.48 -26.38 -17.74
CA ALA A 387 -6.45 -24.99 -17.31
C ALA A 387 -6.26 -24.85 -15.80
N ARG A 388 -6.94 -25.68 -15.00
CA ARG A 388 -6.75 -25.69 -13.55
C ARG A 388 -5.32 -26.06 -13.18
N PHE A 389 -4.75 -27.05 -13.84
CA PHE A 389 -3.36 -27.45 -13.65
C PHE A 389 -2.37 -26.34 -14.02
N ALA A 390 -2.52 -25.77 -15.23
CA ALA A 390 -1.64 -24.70 -15.69
C ALA A 390 -1.71 -23.46 -14.76
N ALA A 391 -2.93 -22.99 -14.45
CA ALA A 391 -3.10 -21.82 -13.60
C ALA A 391 -2.58 -22.01 -12.16
N ALA A 392 -2.67 -23.22 -11.61
CA ALA A 392 -2.09 -23.54 -10.30
C ALA A 392 -0.56 -23.46 -10.29
N ASN A 393 0.08 -23.77 -11.42
CA ASN A 393 1.54 -23.88 -11.54
C ASN A 393 2.23 -22.65 -12.13
N MET A 394 1.48 -21.61 -12.50
CA MET A 394 2.03 -20.34 -13.00
C MET A 394 2.16 -19.27 -11.91
N SER A 395 1.98 -19.60 -10.64
CA SER A 395 2.11 -18.70 -9.50
C SER A 395 1.28 -17.41 -9.66
N ILE A 396 1.91 -16.24 -9.60
CA ILE A 396 1.24 -14.94 -9.78
C ILE A 396 0.68 -14.73 -11.19
N ALA A 397 1.18 -15.45 -12.19
CA ALA A 397 0.75 -15.37 -13.58
C ALA A 397 -0.33 -16.40 -13.96
N GLY A 398 -0.98 -17.05 -12.99
CA GLY A 398 -1.95 -18.13 -13.24
C GLY A 398 -3.12 -17.74 -14.14
N HIS A 399 -3.51 -16.48 -14.16
CA HIS A 399 -4.55 -15.94 -15.04
C HIS A 399 -4.13 -15.95 -16.54
N LEU A 400 -2.84 -15.93 -16.86
CA LEU A 400 -2.34 -16.00 -18.24
C LEU A 400 -2.47 -17.39 -18.86
N ALA A 401 -2.71 -18.43 -18.05
CA ALA A 401 -2.87 -19.81 -18.53
C ALA A 401 -3.97 -19.99 -19.59
N ILE A 402 -4.95 -19.08 -19.63
CA ILE A 402 -6.10 -19.14 -20.51
C ILE A 402 -6.10 -18.07 -21.61
N GLY A 403 -4.98 -17.38 -21.79
CA GLY A 403 -4.86 -16.26 -22.73
C GLY A 403 -5.68 -15.04 -22.31
N VAL A 404 -6.14 -14.26 -23.29
CA VAL A 404 -6.99 -13.08 -23.02
C VAL A 404 -8.29 -13.50 -22.34
N SER A 405 -8.60 -12.83 -21.24
CA SER A 405 -9.89 -12.93 -20.53
C SER A 405 -10.39 -11.52 -20.18
N GLU A 406 -11.70 -11.39 -20.03
CA GLU A 406 -12.26 -10.15 -19.50
C GLU A 406 -12.26 -10.23 -17.96
N PRO A 407 -12.04 -9.11 -17.25
CA PRO A 407 -11.97 -9.09 -15.79
C PRO A 407 -13.21 -9.68 -15.11
N GLU A 408 -14.38 -9.52 -15.74
CA GLU A 408 -15.65 -10.01 -15.25
C GLU A 408 -15.79 -11.54 -15.29
N GLU A 409 -15.03 -12.23 -16.17
CA GLU A 409 -15.06 -13.70 -16.25
C GLU A 409 -14.51 -14.37 -14.98
N TRP A 410 -13.70 -13.63 -14.21
CA TRP A 410 -13.06 -14.15 -12.99
C TRP A 410 -13.96 -14.13 -11.76
N LEU A 411 -15.09 -13.43 -11.80
CA LEU A 411 -16.02 -13.30 -10.67
C LEU A 411 -15.28 -12.92 -9.37
N ASP A 412 -15.61 -13.61 -8.26
CA ASP A 412 -14.97 -13.47 -6.93
C ASP A 412 -13.78 -14.43 -6.71
N ALA A 413 -13.27 -15.05 -7.79
CA ALA A 413 -12.18 -16.01 -7.67
C ALA A 413 -10.93 -15.43 -6.97
N ALA A 414 -10.30 -16.26 -6.14
CA ALA A 414 -9.11 -15.95 -5.32
C ALA A 414 -9.30 -14.85 -4.28
N GLN A 415 -10.54 -14.45 -4.00
CA GLN A 415 -10.83 -13.34 -3.11
C GLN A 415 -11.39 -13.83 -1.77
N CYS A 416 -11.02 -13.14 -0.68
CA CYS A 416 -11.64 -13.32 0.62
C CYS A 416 -13.00 -12.64 0.62
N THR A 417 -14.08 -13.41 0.67
CA THR A 417 -15.46 -12.89 0.55
C THR A 417 -16.07 -12.47 1.88
N ASP A 418 -15.48 -12.88 2.99
CA ASP A 418 -15.90 -12.61 4.38
C ASP A 418 -14.89 -11.77 5.18
N CYS A 419 -13.95 -11.13 4.50
CA CYS A 419 -12.98 -10.18 5.07
C CYS A 419 -13.41 -8.73 4.86
N PHE A 420 -12.91 -7.85 5.71
CA PHE A 420 -13.06 -6.41 5.52
C PHE A 420 -12.12 -5.87 4.45
N ARG A 421 -12.66 -5.43 3.33
CA ARG A 421 -11.92 -4.83 2.19
C ARG A 421 -10.59 -5.54 1.89
N PRO A 422 -10.63 -6.84 1.56
CA PRO A 422 -9.43 -7.66 1.45
C PRO A 422 -8.52 -7.19 0.31
N ALA A 423 -7.22 -7.47 0.44
CA ALA A 423 -6.26 -7.32 -0.64
C ALA A 423 -6.66 -8.18 -1.85
N PHE A 424 -6.38 -7.68 -3.07
CA PHE A 424 -6.62 -8.42 -4.29
C PHE A 424 -5.86 -9.76 -4.30
N ASN A 425 -6.54 -10.83 -4.72
CA ASN A 425 -5.97 -12.18 -4.81
C ASN A 425 -5.33 -12.62 -3.47
N HIS A 426 -6.08 -12.49 -2.41
CA HIS A 426 -5.65 -12.57 -1.01
C HIS A 426 -4.84 -13.83 -0.67
N ARG A 427 -3.74 -13.66 0.10
CA ARG A 427 -2.84 -14.71 0.58
C ARG A 427 -2.98 -14.91 2.10
N PRO A 428 -3.72 -15.91 2.58
CA PRO A 428 -4.03 -16.07 4.02
C PRO A 428 -2.79 -16.17 4.92
N LYS A 429 -1.79 -16.97 4.52
CA LYS A 429 -0.59 -17.25 5.34
C LYS A 429 0.42 -16.11 5.40
N THR A 430 0.12 -15.01 4.74
CA THR A 430 0.86 -13.75 4.84
C THR A 430 0.04 -12.66 5.51
N SER A 431 -1.15 -12.98 6.04
CA SER A 431 -1.93 -12.07 6.89
C SER A 431 -1.23 -11.82 8.23
N VAL A 432 -1.58 -10.70 8.84
CA VAL A 432 -0.97 -10.26 10.12
C VAL A 432 -1.37 -11.20 11.25
N GLN A 433 -2.63 -11.65 11.31
CA GLN A 433 -3.09 -12.62 12.29
C GLN A 433 -2.31 -13.94 12.21
N TYR A 434 -2.04 -14.44 10.99
CA TYR A 434 -1.19 -15.62 10.81
C TYR A 434 0.21 -15.38 11.38
N GLY A 435 0.83 -14.22 11.06
CA GLY A 435 2.14 -13.85 11.58
C GLY A 435 2.20 -13.81 13.12
N LEU A 436 1.15 -13.30 13.76
CA LEU A 436 1.05 -13.26 15.24
C LEU A 436 0.83 -14.63 15.88
N ALA A 437 0.26 -15.58 15.15
CA ALA A 437 -0.05 -16.90 15.66
C ALA A 437 1.10 -17.90 15.54
N ILE A 438 2.01 -17.72 14.57
CA ILE A 438 3.15 -18.63 14.36
C ILE A 438 4.27 -18.38 15.36
N SER A 439 5.12 -19.39 15.56
CA SER A 439 6.35 -19.33 16.35
C SER A 439 7.48 -20.06 15.60
N ASN A 440 8.71 -19.53 15.68
CA ASN A 440 9.90 -20.25 15.24
C ASN A 440 10.50 -21.02 16.40
N PHE A 441 10.73 -22.31 16.24
CA PHE A 441 11.20 -23.27 17.23
C PHE A 441 12.66 -23.71 17.01
N ASP A 442 13.48 -22.92 16.29
CA ASP A 442 14.92 -23.19 16.18
C ASP A 442 15.59 -23.22 17.56
N ASP A 443 15.07 -22.45 18.52
CA ASP A 443 15.34 -22.59 19.95
C ASP A 443 14.00 -22.94 20.66
N PRO A 444 13.77 -24.21 21.02
CA PRO A 444 12.52 -24.64 21.65
C PRO A 444 12.25 -24.05 23.03
N ASP A 445 13.32 -23.65 23.77
CA ASP A 445 13.22 -23.04 25.10
C ASP A 445 12.89 -21.53 25.04
N ALA A 446 13.13 -20.90 23.89
CA ALA A 446 12.87 -19.49 23.63
C ALA A 446 12.32 -19.28 22.20
N PRO A 447 11.12 -19.75 21.90
CA PRO A 447 10.54 -19.63 20.56
C PRO A 447 10.40 -18.16 20.17
N ARG A 448 10.84 -17.83 18.94
CA ARG A 448 10.80 -16.46 18.41
C ARG A 448 9.43 -16.19 17.82
N ARG A 449 8.90 -14.97 18.04
CA ARG A 449 7.58 -14.51 17.59
C ARG A 449 7.67 -13.07 17.11
N PHE A 450 6.73 -12.68 16.24
CA PHE A 450 6.50 -11.26 15.95
C PHE A 450 5.74 -10.58 17.10
N ASN A 451 6.13 -9.35 17.38
CA ASN A 451 5.46 -8.49 18.36
C ASN A 451 5.25 -7.10 17.73
N TRP A 452 4.35 -7.01 16.77
CA TRP A 452 4.08 -5.79 16.02
C TRP A 452 3.09 -4.85 16.69
N GLY A 453 3.31 -3.54 16.59
CA GLY A 453 2.24 -2.55 16.64
C GLY A 453 1.55 -2.46 15.28
N PHE A 454 0.32 -2.01 15.24
CA PHE A 454 -0.46 -1.88 14.01
C PHE A 454 -0.52 -0.45 13.53
N ILE A 455 -0.26 -0.24 12.27
CA ILE A 455 -0.50 1.02 11.56
C ILE A 455 -1.23 0.74 10.25
N SER A 456 -1.78 1.79 9.65
CA SER A 456 -2.22 1.81 8.25
C SER A 456 -1.62 3.01 7.54
N ALA A 457 -1.65 3.00 6.21
CA ALA A 457 -1.16 4.06 5.37
C ALA A 457 -1.96 4.13 4.07
N SER A 458 -1.67 5.09 3.18
CA SER A 458 -2.37 5.17 1.90
C SER A 458 -1.72 4.35 0.80
N ASP A 459 -0.39 4.27 0.77
CA ASP A 459 0.38 3.76 -0.36
C ASP A 459 0.02 4.51 -1.66
N ASN A 460 -0.23 5.81 -1.54
CA ASN A 460 -0.72 6.61 -2.65
C ASN A 460 0.41 6.99 -3.60
N HIS A 461 0.28 6.61 -4.89
CA HIS A 461 1.25 6.89 -5.95
C HIS A 461 1.00 8.23 -6.69
N ARG A 462 0.35 9.19 -6.02
CA ARG A 462 0.03 10.51 -6.60
C ARG A 462 0.37 11.67 -5.67
N ALA A 463 1.36 11.47 -4.78
CA ALA A 463 1.79 12.46 -3.79
C ALA A 463 0.63 13.00 -2.93
N ARG A 464 -0.26 12.13 -2.45
CA ARG A 464 -1.46 12.49 -1.66
C ARG A 464 -1.50 11.74 -0.33
N PRO A 465 -0.65 12.08 0.63
CA PRO A 465 -0.66 11.45 1.94
C PRO A 465 -1.98 11.70 2.70
N GLY A 466 -2.49 10.66 3.35
CA GLY A 466 -3.65 10.74 4.23
C GLY A 466 -4.99 10.84 3.51
N THR A 467 -5.13 10.18 2.37
CA THR A 467 -6.42 10.01 1.68
C THR A 467 -7.40 9.18 2.52
N GLY A 468 -8.68 9.17 2.15
CA GLY A 468 -9.71 8.37 2.86
C GLY A 468 -10.59 9.18 3.81
N TYR A 469 -10.38 10.48 3.98
CA TYR A 469 -11.24 11.34 4.78
C TYR A 469 -12.60 11.65 4.14
N LYS A 470 -12.76 11.43 2.83
CA LYS A 470 -13.99 11.59 2.06
C LYS A 470 -14.03 10.64 0.86
N PRO A 471 -15.23 10.18 0.42
CA PRO A 471 -15.38 9.33 -0.76
C PRO A 471 -15.39 10.16 -2.06
N VAL A 472 -14.34 10.92 -2.33
CA VAL A 472 -14.22 11.82 -3.47
C VAL A 472 -12.96 11.54 -4.28
N ASP A 473 -12.99 11.91 -5.57
CA ASP A 473 -11.82 11.92 -6.46
C ASP A 473 -11.09 10.56 -6.52
N ARG A 474 -11.85 9.49 -6.71
CA ARG A 474 -11.36 8.10 -6.73
C ARG A 474 -10.08 7.90 -7.52
N LEU A 475 -9.96 8.55 -8.70
CA LEU A 475 -8.82 8.39 -9.59
C LEU A 475 -7.52 8.98 -9.04
N HIS A 476 -7.59 9.87 -8.05
CA HIS A 476 -6.41 10.48 -7.43
C HIS A 476 -6.17 10.02 -5.99
N THR A 477 -7.23 9.58 -5.31
CA THR A 477 -7.15 9.14 -3.91
C THR A 477 -6.94 7.64 -3.77
N THR A 478 -7.00 6.88 -4.88
CA THR A 478 -6.61 5.47 -4.98
C THR A 478 -5.52 5.31 -6.02
N GLU A 479 -4.98 4.11 -6.16
CA GLU A 479 -3.99 3.77 -7.20
C GLU A 479 -4.61 3.48 -8.58
N MET A 480 -5.88 3.76 -8.74
CA MET A 480 -6.59 3.47 -9.97
C MET A 480 -6.03 4.25 -11.14
N SER A 481 -5.32 3.56 -12.03
CA SER A 481 -4.69 4.14 -13.20
C SER A 481 -4.84 3.18 -14.37
N GLN A 482 -5.55 3.58 -15.42
CA GLN A 482 -5.80 2.72 -16.57
C GLN A 482 -5.93 3.51 -17.87
N THR A 483 -5.82 2.79 -18.96
CA THR A 483 -5.83 3.37 -20.31
C THR A 483 -7.13 4.07 -20.64
N ARG A 484 -7.05 5.11 -21.47
CA ARG A 484 -8.19 5.93 -21.87
C ARG A 484 -9.07 5.32 -22.98
N SER A 485 -8.72 4.17 -23.53
CA SER A 485 -9.49 3.56 -24.61
C SER A 485 -9.16 2.09 -24.82
N LYS A 486 -10.14 1.33 -25.32
CA LYS A 486 -9.96 -0.07 -25.73
C LYS A 486 -8.78 -0.27 -26.67
N LYS A 487 -8.52 0.67 -27.58
CA LYS A 487 -7.37 0.60 -28.50
C LYS A 487 -6.04 0.54 -27.79
N TRP A 488 -5.90 1.23 -26.65
CA TRP A 488 -4.69 1.20 -25.84
C TRP A 488 -4.61 -0.10 -25.01
N ILE A 489 -5.72 -0.55 -24.46
CA ILE A 489 -5.80 -1.86 -23.78
C ILE A 489 -5.28 -2.96 -24.71
N ASP A 490 -5.86 -3.06 -25.92
CA ASP A 490 -5.49 -4.06 -26.92
C ASP A 490 -4.02 -3.98 -27.36
N ARG A 491 -3.36 -2.84 -27.18
CA ARG A 491 -1.93 -2.66 -27.48
C ARG A 491 -0.99 -2.97 -26.32
N LEU A 492 -1.49 -2.83 -25.10
CA LEU A 492 -0.69 -3.04 -23.89
C LEU A 492 -0.83 -4.46 -23.35
N ARG A 493 -1.85 -5.20 -23.75
CA ARG A 493 -2.02 -6.60 -23.37
C ARG A 493 -0.83 -7.44 -23.82
N ALA A 494 -0.38 -8.33 -22.95
CA ALA A 494 0.67 -9.29 -23.23
C ALA A 494 0.32 -10.21 -24.41
N THR A 495 -0.94 -10.59 -24.52
CA THR A 495 -1.50 -11.36 -25.64
C THR A 495 -2.88 -10.83 -26.01
N ASN A 496 -3.26 -10.96 -27.29
CA ASN A 496 -4.61 -10.69 -27.76
C ASN A 496 -5.32 -11.99 -28.22
N GLU A 497 -4.76 -13.15 -27.88
CA GLU A 497 -5.28 -14.43 -28.29
C GLU A 497 -6.24 -15.00 -27.24
N VAL A 498 -7.46 -15.31 -27.68
CA VAL A 498 -8.44 -16.05 -26.87
C VAL A 498 -8.19 -17.52 -27.07
N LEU A 499 -7.65 -18.17 -26.04
CA LEU A 499 -7.31 -19.57 -26.10
C LEU A 499 -8.54 -20.47 -25.85
N LEU A 500 -8.56 -21.62 -26.54
CA LEU A 500 -9.48 -22.73 -26.27
C LEU A 500 -8.79 -23.87 -25.51
N GLU A 501 -7.48 -23.81 -25.33
CA GLU A 501 -6.63 -24.74 -24.60
C GLU A 501 -5.73 -23.94 -23.67
N ALA A 502 -5.39 -24.50 -22.53
CA ALA A 502 -4.51 -23.84 -21.59
C ALA A 502 -3.03 -23.94 -22.03
N GLU A 503 -2.27 -22.92 -21.73
CA GLU A 503 -0.82 -22.91 -21.87
C GLU A 503 -0.16 -22.85 -20.50
N LEU A 504 0.75 -23.79 -20.23
CA LEU A 504 1.65 -23.72 -19.08
C LEU A 504 2.92 -23.00 -19.51
N ILE A 505 3.10 -21.77 -19.06
CA ILE A 505 4.23 -20.91 -19.40
C ILE A 505 5.01 -20.63 -18.13
N THR A 506 6.32 -20.57 -18.20
CA THR A 506 7.12 -20.18 -17.03
C THR A 506 7.05 -18.68 -16.80
N LEU A 507 7.26 -18.25 -15.56
CA LEU A 507 7.38 -16.82 -15.23
C LEU A 507 8.50 -16.14 -16.02
N ASP A 508 9.61 -16.86 -16.25
CA ASP A 508 10.74 -16.34 -17.02
C ASP A 508 10.38 -16.05 -18.48
N ASP A 509 9.52 -16.87 -19.11
CA ASP A 509 9.07 -16.66 -20.48
C ASP A 509 8.19 -15.43 -20.64
N ARG A 510 7.53 -14.97 -19.56
CA ARG A 510 6.59 -13.86 -19.55
C ARG A 510 7.00 -12.70 -18.65
N ARG A 511 8.23 -12.71 -18.14
CA ARG A 511 8.71 -11.70 -17.17
C ARG A 511 8.54 -10.27 -17.68
N ASP A 512 8.85 -10.03 -18.95
CA ASP A 512 8.70 -8.70 -19.57
C ASP A 512 7.23 -8.31 -19.79
N GLU A 513 6.31 -9.26 -19.76
CA GLU A 513 4.88 -9.05 -20.03
C GLU A 513 4.05 -8.91 -18.74
N LEU A 514 4.54 -9.43 -17.61
CA LEU A 514 3.82 -9.42 -16.33
C LEU A 514 3.46 -8.03 -15.83
N SER A 515 4.36 -7.07 -16.02
CA SER A 515 4.16 -5.67 -15.60
C SER A 515 3.08 -4.95 -16.41
N PHE A 516 2.62 -5.51 -17.54
CA PHE A 516 1.66 -4.90 -18.46
C PHE A 516 0.42 -5.76 -18.69
N ASN A 517 0.10 -6.66 -17.76
CA ASN A 517 -1.12 -7.44 -17.89
C ASN A 517 -2.34 -6.61 -17.50
N VAL A 518 -2.92 -5.96 -18.48
CA VAL A 518 -4.04 -5.02 -18.34
C VAL A 518 -5.27 -5.69 -17.74
N THR A 519 -5.49 -6.99 -18.00
CA THR A 519 -6.63 -7.71 -17.44
C THR A 519 -6.58 -7.81 -15.91
N GLU A 520 -5.42 -8.17 -15.35
CA GLU A 520 -5.26 -8.21 -13.89
C GLU A 520 -5.30 -6.81 -13.28
N VAL A 521 -4.70 -5.81 -13.91
CA VAL A 521 -4.75 -4.42 -13.44
C VAL A 521 -6.18 -3.90 -13.44
N GLU A 522 -6.97 -4.20 -14.48
CA GLU A 522 -8.37 -3.80 -14.56
C GLU A 522 -9.22 -4.43 -13.46
N ARG A 523 -9.08 -5.73 -13.22
CA ARG A 523 -9.79 -6.43 -12.14
C ARG A 523 -9.34 -5.95 -10.77
N GLN A 524 -8.04 -5.81 -10.57
CA GLN A 524 -7.44 -5.30 -9.35
C GLN A 524 -7.92 -3.89 -9.00
N GLY A 525 -8.19 -3.05 -10.00
CA GLY A 525 -8.67 -1.68 -9.79
C GLY A 525 -9.91 -1.58 -8.91
N SER A 526 -10.76 -2.62 -8.88
CA SER A 526 -11.93 -2.68 -7.99
C SER A 526 -11.56 -2.89 -6.52
N PHE A 527 -10.37 -3.41 -6.23
CA PHE A 527 -9.89 -3.67 -4.87
C PHE A 527 -9.03 -2.55 -4.30
N TRP A 528 -8.70 -1.53 -5.10
CA TRP A 528 -7.93 -0.40 -4.61
C TRP A 528 -8.79 0.51 -3.74
N THR A 529 -8.30 0.78 -2.56
CA THR A 529 -8.92 1.64 -1.56
C THR A 529 -8.16 2.95 -1.42
N THR A 530 -8.66 3.87 -0.61
CA THR A 530 -7.94 5.08 -0.21
C THR A 530 -6.87 4.81 0.85
N GLY A 531 -6.77 3.56 1.32
CA GLY A 531 -5.91 3.20 2.44
C GLY A 531 -6.44 3.67 3.79
N GLY A 532 -5.53 3.79 4.74
CA GLY A 532 -5.82 4.17 6.11
C GLY A 532 -4.81 5.15 6.68
N LEU A 533 -4.84 5.34 8.00
CA LEU A 533 -3.93 6.21 8.73
C LEU A 533 -3.21 5.46 9.86
N ALA A 534 -1.96 5.83 10.10
CA ALA A 534 -1.28 5.56 11.35
C ALA A 534 -1.75 6.58 12.39
N ALA A 535 -2.09 6.10 13.60
CA ALA A 535 -2.37 6.95 14.75
C ALA A 535 -1.35 6.66 15.84
N VAL A 536 -0.78 7.70 16.45
CA VAL A 536 0.22 7.57 17.51
C VAL A 536 -0.24 8.24 18.81
N HIS A 537 -0.01 7.59 19.94
CA HIS A 537 -0.16 8.19 21.26
C HIS A 537 1.16 8.86 21.65
N ALA A 538 1.25 10.18 21.45
CA ALA A 538 2.46 10.94 21.69
C ALA A 538 2.26 12.01 22.78
N PRO A 539 3.27 12.27 23.63
CA PRO A 539 3.16 13.30 24.67
C PRO A 539 3.11 14.72 24.11
N ASN A 540 3.56 14.93 22.89
CA ASN A 540 3.51 16.20 22.15
C ASN A 540 3.70 15.93 20.64
N ARG A 541 3.67 17.00 19.83
CA ARG A 541 3.75 16.95 18.36
C ARG A 541 5.17 16.93 17.80
N SER A 542 6.21 16.86 18.65
CA SER A 542 7.60 16.87 18.15
C SER A 542 7.91 15.61 17.30
N ARG A 543 8.86 15.77 16.40
CA ARG A 543 9.39 14.68 15.56
C ARG A 543 9.82 13.47 16.40
N GLU A 544 10.55 13.72 17.47
CA GLU A 544 11.06 12.70 18.37
C GLU A 544 9.93 11.95 19.07
N ALA A 545 8.94 12.68 19.61
CA ALA A 545 7.83 12.07 20.34
C ALA A 545 6.96 11.18 19.44
N ILE A 546 6.71 11.60 18.19
CA ILE A 546 5.98 10.81 17.19
C ILE A 546 6.77 9.55 16.82
N PHE A 547 8.08 9.70 16.55
CA PHE A 547 8.93 8.56 16.17
C PHE A 547 9.10 7.55 17.30
N GLU A 548 9.34 8.02 18.52
CA GLU A 548 9.43 7.17 19.73
C GLU A 548 8.13 6.42 20.00
N ALA A 549 6.97 7.02 19.74
CA ALA A 549 5.68 6.33 19.86
C ALA A 549 5.60 5.14 18.88
N MET A 550 6.10 5.29 17.65
CA MET A 550 6.17 4.20 16.67
C MET A 550 7.16 3.10 17.11
N GLU A 551 8.36 3.46 17.55
CA GLU A 551 9.35 2.50 18.06
C GLU A 551 8.83 1.71 19.28
N ASN A 552 8.07 2.36 20.15
CA ASN A 552 7.48 1.76 21.35
C ASN A 552 6.14 1.08 21.08
N ARG A 553 5.65 1.06 19.84
CA ARG A 553 4.35 0.49 19.43
C ARG A 553 3.12 1.15 20.11
N SER A 554 3.29 2.37 20.64
CA SER A 554 2.19 3.21 21.15
C SER A 554 1.39 3.80 20.00
N VAL A 555 0.92 2.93 19.12
CA VAL A 555 0.30 3.24 17.84
C VAL A 555 -0.94 2.39 17.61
N TYR A 556 -1.79 2.81 16.68
CA TYR A 556 -2.89 2.00 16.18
C TYR A 556 -3.22 2.37 14.73
N ALA A 557 -3.99 1.51 14.05
CA ALA A 557 -4.38 1.68 12.66
C ALA A 557 -5.82 2.20 12.55
N THR A 558 -6.12 2.97 11.50
CA THR A 558 -7.50 3.25 11.07
C THR A 558 -7.68 3.00 9.59
N SER A 559 -8.90 2.80 9.15
CA SER A 559 -9.25 2.60 7.74
C SER A 559 -9.46 3.92 6.96
N GLY A 560 -9.05 5.07 7.54
CA GLY A 560 -9.16 6.41 6.95
C GLY A 560 -9.71 7.46 7.91
N PRO A 561 -10.85 7.22 8.58
CA PRO A 561 -11.37 8.14 9.60
C PRO A 561 -10.47 8.24 10.83
N ARG A 562 -10.53 9.40 11.49
CA ARG A 562 -9.74 9.70 12.70
C ARG A 562 -10.48 9.27 13.96
N ILE A 563 -10.78 7.98 14.05
CA ILE A 563 -11.36 7.34 15.22
C ILE A 563 -10.35 7.43 16.37
N LEU A 564 -10.75 8.00 17.50
CA LEU A 564 -9.92 8.00 18.71
C LEU A 564 -10.09 6.67 19.43
N MET A 565 -8.99 6.02 19.81
CA MET A 565 -9.03 4.70 20.42
C MET A 565 -7.98 4.51 21.50
N TRP A 566 -8.38 3.85 22.61
CA TRP A 566 -7.52 3.42 23.70
C TRP A 566 -7.81 1.96 24.03
N PHE A 567 -6.77 1.21 24.29
CA PHE A 567 -6.85 -0.19 24.70
C PHE A 567 -5.78 -0.46 25.76
N ASP A 568 -6.24 -0.77 26.96
CA ASP A 568 -5.39 -0.91 28.13
C ASP A 568 -5.69 -2.20 28.89
N LEU A 569 -4.64 -2.87 29.34
CA LEU A 569 -4.72 -3.94 30.34
C LEU A 569 -4.61 -3.27 31.73
N VAL A 570 -5.59 -3.52 32.59
CA VAL A 570 -5.82 -2.77 33.82
C VAL A 570 -5.68 -3.62 35.10
N ASN A 571 -5.02 -4.78 35.02
CA ASN A 571 -4.72 -5.60 36.21
C ASN A 571 -4.00 -4.78 37.29
N GLN A 572 -4.03 -5.27 38.54
CA GLN A 572 -3.45 -4.60 39.70
C GLN A 572 -2.02 -4.08 39.44
N GLY A 573 -1.83 -2.76 39.44
CA GLY A 573 -0.57 -2.08 39.18
C GLY A 573 -0.68 -0.99 38.11
N ALA A 574 0.42 -0.70 37.42
CA ALA A 574 0.42 0.22 36.28
C ALA A 574 -0.30 -0.43 35.08
N ALA A 575 -1.14 0.34 34.39
CA ALA A 575 -1.78 -0.10 33.16
C ALA A 575 -0.71 -0.38 32.08
N THR A 576 -0.93 -1.44 31.29
CA THR A 576 -0.18 -1.73 30.07
C THR A 576 -1.02 -1.32 28.87
N GLY A 577 -0.63 -0.28 28.16
CA GLY A 577 -1.32 0.21 26.98
C GLY A 577 -1.06 -0.67 25.75
N MET A 578 -1.79 -0.38 24.67
CA MET A 578 -1.61 -1.03 23.37
C MET A 578 -0.14 -1.04 22.92
N GLY A 579 0.28 -2.11 22.24
CA GLY A 579 1.67 -2.38 21.85
C GLY A 579 2.54 -2.93 22.98
N GLY A 580 2.05 -2.92 24.23
CA GLY A 580 2.80 -3.33 25.40
C GLY A 580 2.92 -4.83 25.58
N THR A 581 3.91 -5.24 26.39
CA THR A 581 4.16 -6.62 26.77
C THR A 581 4.12 -6.74 28.29
N THR A 582 3.48 -7.78 28.83
CA THR A 582 3.41 -8.01 30.27
C THR A 582 3.38 -9.50 30.61
N ASN A 583 3.65 -9.83 31.90
CA ASN A 583 3.63 -11.19 32.39
C ASN A 583 2.59 -11.30 33.52
N LEU A 584 1.61 -12.18 33.38
CA LEU A 584 0.56 -12.39 34.38
C LEU A 584 0.44 -13.86 34.81
N ALA A 585 0.11 -14.08 36.07
CA ALA A 585 -0.36 -15.37 36.59
C ALA A 585 -1.87 -15.40 36.82
N SER A 586 -2.54 -14.23 36.77
CA SER A 586 -4.00 -14.06 36.90
C SER A 586 -4.66 -13.79 35.55
N ALA A 587 -5.96 -13.90 35.48
CA ALA A 587 -6.74 -13.52 34.31
C ALA A 587 -6.49 -12.05 33.95
N PRO A 588 -6.18 -11.73 32.68
CA PRO A 588 -6.01 -10.35 32.24
C PRO A 588 -7.36 -9.63 32.18
N GLU A 589 -7.35 -8.37 32.67
CA GLU A 589 -8.49 -7.47 32.67
C GLU A 589 -8.21 -6.29 31.75
N PHE A 590 -9.11 -6.01 30.84
CA PHE A 590 -8.94 -4.99 29.81
C PHE A 590 -10.03 -3.95 29.80
N ILE A 591 -9.68 -2.77 29.27
CA ILE A 591 -10.64 -1.73 28.93
C ILE A 591 -10.34 -1.20 27.51
N VAL A 592 -11.39 -1.12 26.69
CA VAL A 592 -11.38 -0.46 25.39
C VAL A 592 -12.24 0.80 25.48
N LYS A 593 -11.76 1.89 24.88
CA LYS A 593 -12.52 3.12 24.71
C LYS A 593 -12.34 3.62 23.29
N ALA A 594 -13.41 4.07 22.65
CA ALA A 594 -13.35 4.62 21.31
C ALA A 594 -14.38 5.73 21.10
N VAL A 595 -13.98 6.75 20.32
CA VAL A 595 -14.83 7.87 19.90
C VAL A 595 -14.75 7.99 18.38
N GLY A 596 -15.88 8.10 17.71
CA GLY A 596 -15.95 8.20 16.26
C GLY A 596 -15.32 9.48 15.71
N ASP A 597 -14.93 9.45 14.43
CA ASP A 597 -14.44 10.63 13.72
C ASP A 597 -15.56 11.68 13.56
N PHE A 598 -15.17 12.87 13.18
CA PHE A 598 -16.13 13.92 12.80
C PHE A 598 -16.73 13.64 11.41
N ILE A 599 -18.04 13.88 11.30
CA ILE A 599 -18.72 13.89 10.00
C ILE A 599 -18.13 15.02 9.14
N GLN A 600 -17.75 14.72 7.92
CA GLN A 600 -17.08 15.65 7.03
C GLN A 600 -18.08 16.55 6.29
N LYS A 601 -17.82 17.86 6.28
CA LYS A 601 -18.54 18.83 5.44
C LYS A 601 -17.99 18.82 4.01
N PRO A 602 -18.81 19.13 2.99
CA PRO A 602 -18.32 19.38 1.63
C PRO A 602 -17.33 20.55 1.57
N GLY A 603 -16.46 20.51 0.57
CA GLY A 603 -15.48 21.56 0.30
C GLY A 603 -14.29 21.57 1.26
N CYS A 604 -13.54 22.65 1.24
CA CYS A 604 -12.38 22.90 2.09
C CYS A 604 -12.69 23.98 3.14
N PRO A 605 -12.06 23.94 4.33
CA PRO A 605 -12.13 25.04 5.28
C PRO A 605 -11.53 26.34 4.70
N ASP A 606 -12.05 27.51 5.13
CA ASP A 606 -11.62 28.83 4.61
C ASP A 606 -10.10 29.04 4.70
N HIS A 607 -9.46 28.62 5.79
CA HIS A 607 -8.01 28.77 5.97
C HIS A 607 -7.18 28.06 4.90
N VAL A 608 -7.69 26.99 4.30
CA VAL A 608 -7.03 26.27 3.20
C VAL A 608 -7.05 27.13 1.92
N THR A 609 -8.22 27.68 1.59
CA THR A 609 -8.37 28.56 0.43
C THR A 609 -7.61 29.87 0.59
N ASP A 610 -7.59 30.43 1.79
CA ASP A 610 -6.84 31.66 2.12
C ASP A 610 -5.32 31.44 1.99
N SER A 611 -4.82 30.24 2.35
CA SER A 611 -3.39 29.92 2.32
C SER A 611 -2.89 29.56 0.92
N LEU A 612 -3.61 28.71 0.20
CA LEU A 612 -3.19 28.17 -1.10
C LEU A 612 -3.75 28.94 -2.31
N GLY A 613 -4.89 29.61 -2.12
CA GLY A 613 -5.68 30.17 -3.22
C GLY A 613 -6.52 29.12 -3.95
N GLN A 614 -7.69 29.55 -4.46
CA GLN A 614 -8.70 28.66 -5.08
C GLN A 614 -8.15 27.76 -6.19
N ALA A 615 -7.26 28.30 -7.06
CA ALA A 615 -6.70 27.53 -8.18
C ALA A 615 -5.81 26.38 -7.71
N ARG A 616 -4.98 26.60 -6.68
CA ARG A 616 -4.12 25.56 -6.12
C ARG A 616 -4.92 24.52 -5.35
N VAL A 617 -5.93 24.95 -4.59
CA VAL A 617 -6.87 24.03 -3.90
C VAL A 617 -7.58 23.12 -4.91
N GLN A 618 -8.05 23.68 -6.02
CA GLN A 618 -8.69 22.87 -7.07
C GLN A 618 -7.68 21.88 -7.70
N GLN A 619 -6.47 22.31 -7.97
CA GLN A 619 -5.43 21.45 -8.58
C GLN A 619 -4.98 20.33 -7.64
N LEU A 620 -4.77 20.66 -6.35
CA LEU A 620 -4.15 19.75 -5.39
C LEU A 620 -5.17 18.86 -4.68
N CYS A 621 -6.25 19.45 -4.20
CA CYS A 621 -7.28 18.81 -3.37
C CYS A 621 -8.56 18.46 -4.12
N GLY A 622 -8.69 18.79 -5.42
CA GLY A 622 -9.95 18.65 -6.16
C GLY A 622 -11.09 19.53 -5.61
N GLY A 623 -10.79 20.50 -4.75
CA GLY A 623 -11.78 21.32 -4.04
C GLY A 623 -12.37 20.66 -2.80
N GLU A 624 -11.89 19.50 -2.40
CA GLU A 624 -12.37 18.72 -1.25
C GLU A 624 -11.23 18.44 -0.27
N CYS A 625 -11.37 18.87 0.97
CA CYS A 625 -10.37 18.73 2.03
C CYS A 625 -11.00 18.06 3.27
N TYR A 626 -10.16 17.60 4.19
CA TYR A 626 -10.61 17.30 5.55
C TYR A 626 -11.26 18.53 6.14
N ASN A 627 -12.57 18.46 6.33
CA ASN A 627 -13.41 19.60 6.74
C ASN A 627 -14.44 19.12 7.78
N PRO A 628 -14.01 18.90 9.04
CA PRO A 628 -14.86 18.32 10.07
C PRO A 628 -16.05 19.23 10.42
N SER A 629 -17.18 18.61 10.69
CA SER A 629 -18.33 19.25 11.34
C SER A 629 -18.17 19.25 12.86
N ASP A 630 -19.21 19.67 13.58
CA ASP A 630 -19.27 19.54 15.05
C ASP A 630 -19.91 18.21 15.50
N GLU A 631 -20.35 17.36 14.55
CA GLU A 631 -21.00 16.08 14.81
C GLU A 631 -20.03 14.94 14.57
N ARG A 632 -20.10 13.92 15.45
CA ARG A 632 -19.27 12.72 15.35
C ARG A 632 -20.05 11.52 14.83
N GLN A 633 -19.36 10.65 14.11
CA GLN A 633 -19.81 9.29 13.78
C GLN A 633 -19.99 8.47 15.06
N ILE A 634 -20.89 7.50 15.01
CA ILE A 634 -21.20 6.63 16.14
C ILE A 634 -20.35 5.37 16.08
N ILE A 635 -19.73 4.99 17.19
CA ILE A 635 -19.15 3.67 17.33
C ILE A 635 -20.29 2.69 17.62
N THR A 636 -20.52 1.73 16.74
CA THR A 636 -21.61 0.76 16.81
C THR A 636 -21.28 -0.44 17.66
N ARG A 637 -20.02 -0.90 17.58
CA ARG A 637 -19.54 -2.05 18.34
C ARG A 637 -18.03 -2.03 18.54
N ILE A 638 -17.58 -2.79 19.52
CA ILE A 638 -16.18 -3.14 19.75
C ILE A 638 -16.04 -4.65 19.58
N GLU A 639 -15.09 -5.07 18.78
CA GLU A 639 -14.72 -6.48 18.59
C GLU A 639 -13.35 -6.73 19.23
N ILE A 640 -13.19 -7.87 19.88
CA ILE A 640 -11.92 -8.33 20.45
C ILE A 640 -11.46 -9.55 19.68
N VAL A 641 -10.21 -9.51 19.25
CA VAL A 641 -9.50 -10.65 18.66
C VAL A 641 -8.54 -11.22 19.70
N ARG A 642 -8.54 -12.55 19.83
CA ARG A 642 -7.65 -13.30 20.72
C ARG A 642 -6.82 -14.28 19.90
N ILE A 643 -5.50 -14.20 20.04
CA ILE A 643 -4.56 -15.10 19.36
C ILE A 643 -3.68 -15.78 20.41
N ARG A 644 -3.61 -17.11 20.35
CA ARG A 644 -2.70 -17.91 21.19
C ARG A 644 -1.54 -18.39 20.33
N PRO A 645 -0.33 -17.79 20.43
CA PRO A 645 0.79 -18.20 19.59
C PRO A 645 1.11 -19.69 19.75
N GLN A 646 1.61 -20.32 18.66
CA GLN A 646 2.03 -21.71 18.66
C GLN A 646 2.98 -22.02 19.83
N VAL A 647 2.79 -23.16 20.47
CA VAL A 647 3.71 -23.77 21.46
C VAL A 647 4.34 -25.06 20.92
N SER A 648 3.87 -25.54 19.77
CA SER A 648 4.41 -26.66 19.00
C SER A 648 4.25 -26.39 17.51
N PRO A 649 5.18 -26.82 16.65
CA PRO A 649 5.06 -26.67 15.21
C PRO A 649 3.89 -27.47 14.59
N ASP A 650 3.35 -28.44 15.31
CA ASP A 650 2.26 -29.30 14.84
C ASP A 650 0.86 -28.69 15.10
N GLU A 651 0.76 -27.56 15.80
CA GLU A 651 -0.53 -26.89 16.03
C GLU A 651 -1.04 -26.21 14.76
N ASP A 652 -2.32 -26.42 14.44
CA ASP A 652 -2.98 -25.71 13.35
C ASP A 652 -3.17 -24.23 13.71
N VAL A 653 -2.69 -23.34 12.87
CA VAL A 653 -2.74 -21.91 13.11
C VAL A 653 -4.17 -21.38 13.14
N GLY A 654 -5.07 -21.97 12.34
CA GLY A 654 -6.47 -21.58 12.30
C GLY A 654 -7.17 -21.75 13.66
N ASP A 655 -6.81 -22.80 14.42
CA ASP A 655 -7.37 -23.08 15.75
C ASP A 655 -6.86 -22.12 16.84
N LEU A 656 -5.83 -21.33 16.54
CA LEU A 656 -5.18 -20.41 17.49
C LEU A 656 -5.71 -18.98 17.39
N ILE A 657 -6.50 -18.68 16.36
CA ILE A 657 -7.01 -17.34 16.06
C ILE A 657 -8.53 -17.33 16.28
N GLU A 658 -8.96 -16.52 17.21
CA GLU A 658 -10.39 -16.31 17.51
C GLU A 658 -10.77 -14.89 17.05
N ASP A 659 -11.41 -14.79 15.89
CA ASP A 659 -11.76 -13.55 15.22
C ASP A 659 -13.23 -13.49 14.75
N PRO A 660 -14.09 -12.70 15.43
CA PRO A 660 -13.88 -12.09 16.75
C PRO A 660 -14.07 -13.10 17.91
N TRP A 661 -13.26 -12.98 18.98
CA TRP A 661 -13.48 -13.73 20.21
C TRP A 661 -14.68 -13.18 21.02
N MET A 662 -14.79 -11.84 21.10
CA MET A 662 -15.90 -11.14 21.76
C MET A 662 -16.41 -9.98 20.89
N VAL A 663 -17.72 -9.72 21.00
CA VAL A 663 -18.36 -8.55 20.38
C VAL A 663 -19.19 -7.84 21.44
N HIS A 664 -18.94 -6.55 21.63
CA HIS A 664 -19.73 -5.67 22.47
C HIS A 664 -20.50 -4.67 21.62
N GLN A 665 -21.84 -4.66 21.73
CA GLN A 665 -22.68 -3.66 21.06
C GLN A 665 -22.68 -2.38 21.89
N CYS A 666 -22.42 -1.25 21.25
CA CYS A 666 -22.37 0.06 21.89
C CYS A 666 -23.77 0.71 21.96
N ASP A 667 -23.93 1.69 22.85
CA ASP A 667 -25.22 2.37 23.08
C ASP A 667 -25.62 3.30 21.92
N GLY A 668 -24.76 3.51 20.93
CA GLY A 668 -25.02 4.31 19.74
C GLY A 668 -25.08 5.80 20.03
N THR A 669 -24.19 6.29 20.88
CA THR A 669 -24.11 7.71 21.24
C THR A 669 -22.83 8.38 20.69
N PRO A 670 -22.84 9.69 20.39
CA PRO A 670 -21.68 10.40 19.88
C PRO A 670 -20.54 10.57 20.90
N GLU A 671 -20.82 10.34 22.19
CA GLU A 671 -19.84 10.35 23.28
C GLU A 671 -18.83 9.21 23.15
N GLY A 672 -19.14 8.17 22.36
CA GLY A 672 -18.28 7.04 22.10
C GLY A 672 -18.74 5.76 22.79
N CYS A 673 -17.83 4.78 22.85
CA CYS A 673 -18.11 3.45 23.39
C CYS A 673 -17.01 3.04 24.37
N ARG A 674 -17.42 2.36 25.45
CA ARG A 674 -16.51 1.80 26.46
C ARG A 674 -16.87 0.36 26.72
N PHE A 675 -15.89 -0.51 26.71
CA PHE A 675 -16.04 -1.93 26.99
C PHE A 675 -14.95 -2.43 27.92
N SER A 676 -15.32 -3.13 29.00
CA SER A 676 -14.36 -3.81 29.89
C SER A 676 -14.64 -5.31 29.86
N PHE A 677 -13.56 -6.10 29.81
CA PHE A 677 -13.66 -7.56 29.76
C PHE A 677 -12.49 -8.24 30.47
N THR A 678 -12.64 -9.50 30.76
CA THR A 678 -11.62 -10.34 31.38
C THR A 678 -11.56 -11.67 30.63
N ASP A 679 -10.35 -12.24 30.47
CA ASP A 679 -10.19 -13.60 29.94
C ASP A 679 -9.95 -14.63 31.07
N PRO A 680 -10.97 -15.32 31.52
CA PRO A 680 -10.82 -16.35 32.58
C PRO A 680 -10.11 -17.63 32.10
N GLU A 681 -10.09 -17.87 30.76
CA GLU A 681 -9.43 -19.04 30.17
C GLU A 681 -7.91 -18.92 30.15
N PHE A 682 -7.36 -17.71 30.24
CA PHE A 682 -5.93 -17.48 30.29
C PHE A 682 -5.22 -18.29 31.37
N THR A 683 -5.80 -18.33 32.57
CA THR A 683 -5.23 -19.09 33.69
C THR A 683 -5.43 -20.62 33.56
N THR A 684 -6.49 -21.07 32.91
CA THR A 684 -6.76 -22.51 32.72
C THR A 684 -5.94 -23.08 31.57
N THR A 685 -5.71 -22.32 30.51
CA THR A 685 -4.88 -22.74 29.39
C THR A 685 -3.37 -22.63 29.71
N GLY A 686 -2.98 -21.71 30.57
CA GLY A 686 -1.59 -21.49 30.95
C GLY A 686 -0.67 -21.13 29.75
N ARG A 687 -1.21 -20.41 28.76
CA ARG A 687 -0.54 -20.05 27.49
C ARG A 687 -0.37 -18.55 27.37
N ASP A 688 0.72 -18.13 26.72
CA ASP A 688 0.85 -16.78 26.20
C ASP A 688 -0.32 -16.48 25.27
N THR A 689 -0.81 -15.24 25.32
CA THR A 689 -1.98 -14.81 24.54
C THR A 689 -1.80 -13.35 24.11
N THR A 690 -2.19 -13.07 22.88
CA THR A 690 -2.17 -11.75 22.27
C THR A 690 -3.62 -11.28 22.11
N TYR A 691 -3.90 -10.03 22.50
CA TYR A 691 -5.23 -9.43 22.38
C TYR A 691 -5.14 -8.11 21.65
N TYR A 692 -6.08 -7.85 20.77
CA TYR A 692 -6.31 -6.52 20.22
C TYR A 692 -7.80 -6.26 20.00
N ALA A 693 -8.15 -4.99 19.84
CA ALA A 693 -9.53 -4.56 19.70
C ALA A 693 -9.75 -3.85 18.37
N ARG A 694 -10.95 -3.99 17.81
CA ARG A 694 -11.46 -3.17 16.69
C ARG A 694 -12.60 -2.32 17.22
N ALA A 695 -12.57 -1.01 16.92
CA ALA A 695 -13.69 -0.10 17.12
C ALA A 695 -14.33 0.20 15.76
N ILE A 696 -15.62 -0.09 15.61
CA ILE A 696 -16.34 -0.07 14.35
C ILE A 696 -17.35 1.07 14.34
N GLN A 697 -17.26 1.98 13.36
CA GLN A 697 -18.21 3.07 13.14
C GLN A 697 -19.49 2.59 12.43
N ALA A 698 -20.54 3.41 12.51
CA ALA A 698 -21.71 3.26 11.67
C ALA A 698 -21.33 3.31 10.19
N PRO A 699 -22.05 2.59 9.30
CA PRO A 699 -21.74 2.58 7.89
C PRO A 699 -21.75 3.96 7.26
N GLU A 700 -20.74 4.26 6.46
CA GLU A 700 -20.65 5.46 5.63
C GLU A 700 -20.26 5.10 4.19
N GLN A 701 -20.36 6.08 3.28
CA GLN A 701 -20.00 5.86 1.88
C GLN A 701 -18.48 5.89 1.73
N VAL A 702 -17.90 4.82 1.19
CA VAL A 702 -16.45 4.67 0.99
C VAL A 702 -16.16 4.20 -0.43
N ILE A 703 -15.06 4.69 -1.01
CA ILE A 703 -14.60 4.29 -2.35
C ILE A 703 -14.30 2.80 -2.37
N ASN A 704 -14.85 2.09 -3.37
CA ASN A 704 -14.64 0.65 -3.58
C ASN A 704 -14.98 -0.22 -2.35
N ALA A 705 -15.92 0.19 -1.51
CA ALA A 705 -16.32 -0.58 -0.31
C ALA A 705 -16.90 -1.96 -0.64
N ASP A 706 -17.59 -2.07 -1.77
CA ASP A 706 -18.00 -3.34 -2.39
C ASP A 706 -17.25 -3.51 -3.72
N PRO A 707 -16.05 -4.11 -3.71
CA PRO A 707 -15.13 -4.08 -4.84
C PRO A 707 -15.68 -4.82 -6.08
N LEU A 708 -16.48 -5.85 -5.89
CA LEU A 708 -17.01 -6.68 -6.98
C LEU A 708 -18.45 -6.32 -7.35
N ARG A 709 -19.21 -5.73 -6.44
CA ARG A 709 -20.64 -5.45 -6.60
C ARG A 709 -21.37 -6.65 -7.22
N CYS A 710 -21.19 -7.83 -6.57
CA CYS A 710 -21.70 -9.10 -7.07
C CYS A 710 -23.23 -9.14 -7.12
N GLU A 711 -23.74 -9.75 -8.19
CA GLU A 711 -25.09 -10.31 -8.22
C GLU A 711 -24.98 -11.76 -7.76
N TYR A 712 -25.81 -12.16 -6.78
CA TYR A 712 -25.73 -13.49 -6.18
C TYR A 712 -26.90 -14.37 -6.64
N ASP A 713 -26.64 -15.66 -6.82
CA ASP A 713 -27.68 -16.66 -7.05
C ASP A 713 -28.43 -17.03 -5.75
N GLU A 714 -29.40 -17.93 -5.85
CA GLU A 714 -30.17 -18.45 -4.72
C GLU A 714 -29.32 -19.19 -3.66
N ASN A 715 -28.11 -19.61 -4.01
CA ASN A 715 -27.17 -20.30 -3.12
C ASN A 715 -26.13 -19.34 -2.52
N GLY A 716 -26.21 -18.02 -2.81
CA GLY A 716 -25.29 -17.01 -2.34
C GLY A 716 -23.93 -17.02 -3.07
N ARG A 717 -23.87 -17.54 -4.30
CA ARG A 717 -22.66 -17.51 -5.14
C ARG A 717 -22.67 -16.28 -6.03
N CYS A 718 -21.54 -15.63 -6.16
CA CYS A 718 -21.33 -14.55 -7.13
C CYS A 718 -21.45 -15.10 -8.55
N VAL A 719 -22.44 -14.64 -9.34
CA VAL A 719 -22.69 -15.08 -10.72
C VAL A 719 -22.42 -13.99 -11.74
N LYS A 720 -22.29 -12.75 -11.30
CA LYS A 720 -21.93 -11.62 -12.12
C LYS A 720 -21.31 -10.55 -11.24
N VAL A 721 -20.31 -9.87 -11.75
CA VAL A 721 -19.65 -8.72 -11.11
C VAL A 721 -19.91 -7.45 -11.90
N ASN A 722 -19.89 -6.31 -11.19
CA ASN A 722 -20.05 -4.98 -11.79
C ASN A 722 -18.86 -4.12 -11.34
N LEU A 723 -17.70 -4.42 -11.89
CA LEU A 723 -16.40 -3.89 -11.48
C LEU A 723 -16.32 -2.36 -11.60
N CYS A 724 -15.50 -1.76 -10.75
CA CYS A 724 -15.13 -0.37 -10.83
C CYS A 724 -13.87 -0.21 -11.68
N HIS A 725 -14.03 0.34 -12.87
CA HIS A 725 -12.91 0.57 -13.77
C HIS A 725 -12.33 1.98 -13.61
N GLY A 726 -11.01 2.12 -13.81
CA GLY A 726 -10.32 3.42 -13.85
C GLY A 726 -10.22 4.02 -15.26
N ASP A 727 -10.78 3.34 -16.25
CA ASP A 727 -10.66 3.65 -17.68
C ASP A 727 -11.89 4.34 -18.27
N PHE A 728 -12.04 4.23 -19.59
CA PHE A 728 -13.12 4.83 -20.38
C PHE A 728 -14.51 4.20 -20.18
N ARG A 729 -14.62 3.04 -19.49
CA ARG A 729 -15.90 2.32 -19.28
C ARG A 729 -16.78 2.96 -18.23
N GLN A 730 -16.21 3.78 -17.35
CA GLN A 730 -16.93 4.52 -16.31
C GLN A 730 -16.65 6.02 -16.35
N SER A 731 -17.62 6.81 -15.86
CA SER A 731 -17.39 8.25 -15.64
C SER A 731 -16.27 8.47 -14.62
N ARG A 732 -15.46 9.49 -14.84
CA ARG A 732 -14.43 9.92 -13.89
C ARG A 732 -15.02 10.46 -12.58
N GLU A 733 -16.26 10.94 -12.61
CA GLU A 733 -16.98 11.41 -11.44
C GLU A 733 -17.62 10.28 -10.63
N ASP A 734 -17.64 9.04 -11.16
CA ASP A 734 -18.12 7.87 -10.41
C ASP A 734 -17.07 7.41 -9.41
N ASN A 735 -17.31 7.71 -8.14
CA ASN A 735 -16.43 7.30 -7.06
C ASN A 735 -16.61 5.84 -6.62
N CYS A 736 -17.49 5.06 -7.26
CA CYS A 736 -17.80 3.68 -6.87
C CYS A 736 -18.07 3.53 -5.37
N ALA A 737 -18.67 4.55 -4.77
CA ALA A 737 -18.90 4.56 -3.34
C ALA A 737 -19.99 3.58 -2.94
N GLY A 738 -19.73 2.86 -1.85
CA GLY A 738 -20.66 1.93 -1.23
C GLY A 738 -20.60 2.05 0.30
N PRO A 739 -21.59 1.48 1.02
CA PRO A 739 -21.60 1.51 2.48
C PRO A 739 -20.48 0.62 3.04
N SER A 740 -19.69 1.15 3.98
CA SER A 740 -18.66 0.43 4.72
C SER A 740 -18.66 0.83 6.18
N GLU A 741 -18.43 -0.12 7.05
CA GLU A 741 -18.23 0.09 8.47
C GLU A 741 -16.75 0.39 8.74
N GLU A 742 -16.39 1.65 8.68
CA GLU A 742 -15.02 2.10 8.95
C GLU A 742 -14.60 1.74 10.37
N ARG A 743 -13.28 1.53 10.56
CA ARG A 743 -12.78 0.98 11.82
C ARG A 743 -11.40 1.49 12.23
N ALA A 744 -11.11 1.33 13.52
CA ALA A 744 -9.77 1.41 14.07
C ALA A 744 -9.37 0.06 14.67
N TRP A 745 -8.08 -0.29 14.56
CA TRP A 745 -7.49 -1.49 15.14
C TRP A 745 -6.42 -1.09 16.15
N SER A 746 -6.59 -1.42 17.43
CA SER A 746 -5.53 -1.19 18.41
C SER A 746 -4.29 -2.02 18.07
N SER A 747 -3.11 -1.54 18.44
CA SER A 747 -1.96 -2.44 18.55
C SER A 747 -2.21 -3.53 19.58
N PRO A 748 -1.70 -4.76 19.36
CA PRO A 748 -1.89 -5.87 20.28
C PRO A 748 -1.23 -5.63 21.65
N ILE A 749 -1.84 -6.14 22.70
CA ILE A 749 -1.20 -6.34 24.01
C ILE A 749 -0.76 -7.79 24.11
N TYR A 750 0.51 -8.01 24.41
CA TYR A 750 1.16 -9.31 24.49
C TYR A 750 1.24 -9.74 25.96
N VAL A 751 0.52 -10.80 26.34
CA VAL A 751 0.44 -11.28 27.71
C VAL A 751 1.10 -12.64 27.80
N SER A 752 2.26 -12.73 28.43
CA SER A 752 2.93 -14.00 28.70
C SER A 752 2.42 -14.61 30.01
N TYR A 753 2.17 -15.92 29.99
CA TYR A 753 1.70 -16.64 31.17
C TYR A 753 2.87 -16.92 32.12
N LYS A 754 2.81 -16.34 33.31
CA LYS A 754 3.79 -16.58 34.38
C LYS A 754 3.37 -17.79 35.19
N ARG A 755 4.04 -18.94 34.99
CA ARG A 755 3.85 -20.08 35.89
C ARG A 755 4.28 -19.68 37.30
N GLU A 756 3.40 -19.89 38.31
CA GLU A 756 3.80 -19.79 39.69
C GLU A 756 4.90 -20.84 39.93
N GLN A 757 6.12 -20.37 40.25
CA GLN A 757 7.13 -21.29 40.77
C GLN A 757 6.63 -21.79 42.12
N ASN A 758 6.12 -23.01 42.15
CA ASN A 758 5.89 -23.71 43.44
C ASN A 758 7.24 -23.82 44.11
N ASN A 759 7.47 -22.95 45.11
CA ASN A 759 8.59 -23.07 46.06
C ASN A 759 8.47 -24.32 46.91
#